data_9a522a134e37ee2300ea3e42fd33210a
#
_entry.id   9a522a134e37ee2300ea3e42fd33210a
#
_cell.length_a   1.000
_cell.length_b   1.000
_cell.length_c   1.000
_cell.angle_alpha   90.00
_cell.angle_beta   90.00
_cell.angle_gamma   90.00
#
_symmetry.space_group_name_H-M   'P 1'
#
loop_
_entity.id
_entity.type
_entity.pdbx_description
1 polymer ?
#
loop_
_entity_poly.entity_id
_entity_poly.type
_entity_poly.pdbx_seq_one_letter_code
_entity_poly.pdbx_strand_id
1 'polypeptide(L)'
;MHFLTRTRAAAMAGHLVKNPFLLLLQPRRLCTTAASSSAAAGELAPASVVEDTPRDDDLAEESRSRPVRDTCKLLELRGSWTPKLEAQLRHLLRVLSPPQVRAVLRAQAQADARAAFEFFRWADRQWRYRHAPEVFDEMLSLLSRTRLHDPARRVMRLMIRRRIRRGTRQFAHLMLSYSRAGKLRSAMRVLQLMQKDGCAPDISICNVAVNVLVFAGRIDKALEFSDRMRCVGVEPDVVTYNCLIKGLCSVRRVVEALEMIGVMLQNGCPPDKVTYYTVMGFLCKEKRVSEVRGLLGRMRNDAGLFPDQVTYNMLIHVLAKHGHADEALEFLRESEGKRFRVDEVGYSAVVHSFCLNGRMAEAKEIVGEMISKECRPDVVTYSAVVDGFCRIGEIDQARKMMKHMYKNGCKPNIVTHTALLNGLCKVGKTSEAWELLNNSGEEWWTPSDITYSVVMHGFRREGKLKESCDVVAQMLQKGFFPTTVEINLLIHALCQEGKPAEAKDFMEQCQSKGCTINVINFTTVIHGFSRQGDLESALSLLDDLYLSNRHPDVVTYTVVVNALGKKGRLKEATELVKKMLNRGIVPTLVTYRTVIHRYCEKGKVEELLDLMDKMLARQELKSVYNQVIEKLCALGKINEAYSLLSKVLRTASQRDAQTCHILMESFLNRGLAIQSYNVACQMFQRNLIPDIKLCRKVDSQLTLQKQPAAGKLIVKFLERGLLKQEE
;
A
#
# COMPACT_ATOMS: atom_id res chain seq x y z
N MET A 1 -0.51 37.17 -26.28
CA MET A 1 -1.00 35.83 -26.73
C MET A 1 -2.54 35.74 -26.78
N HIS A 2 -3.24 36.81 -27.08
CA HIS A 2 -4.72 36.89 -27.06
C HIS A 2 -5.39 36.79 -28.45
N PHE A 3 -4.65 36.46 -29.50
CA PHE A 3 -5.21 36.47 -30.88
C PHE A 3 -5.31 35.09 -31.55
N LEU A 4 -4.86 33.99 -30.91
CA LEU A 4 -4.85 32.67 -31.53
C LEU A 4 -6.01 31.74 -31.09
N THR A 5 -6.87 32.16 -30.19
CA THR A 5 -7.99 31.34 -29.68
C THR A 5 -9.32 31.57 -30.43
N ARG A 6 -9.51 32.68 -31.16
CA ARG A 6 -10.78 32.97 -31.86
C ARG A 6 -10.88 32.40 -33.29
N THR A 7 -9.77 32.12 -33.96
CA THR A 7 -9.80 31.66 -35.36
C THR A 7 -9.88 30.16 -35.56
N ARG A 8 -9.68 29.33 -34.49
CA ARG A 8 -9.85 27.88 -34.60
C ARG A 8 -11.25 27.35 -34.27
N ALA A 9 -12.09 28.15 -33.61
CA ALA A 9 -13.48 27.76 -33.31
C ALA A 9 -14.41 27.85 -34.54
N ALA A 10 -14.14 28.74 -35.46
CA ALA A 10 -15.01 28.97 -36.62
C ALA A 10 -14.84 27.94 -37.75
N ALA A 11 -13.69 27.26 -37.84
CA ALA A 11 -13.41 26.30 -38.92
C ALA A 11 -13.94 24.88 -38.69
N MET A 12 -14.38 24.53 -37.45
CA MET A 12 -14.92 23.22 -37.11
C MET A 12 -16.46 23.17 -37.06
N ALA A 13 -17.15 24.26 -37.21
CA ALA A 13 -18.61 24.31 -37.08
C ALA A 13 -19.40 23.78 -38.29
N GLY A 14 -18.74 23.46 -39.42
CA GLY A 14 -19.42 23.13 -40.68
C GLY A 14 -19.91 21.68 -40.86
N HIS A 15 -19.49 20.70 -40.07
CA HIS A 15 -19.79 19.28 -40.36
C HIS A 15 -20.34 18.40 -39.22
N LEU A 16 -20.72 18.99 -38.09
CA LEU A 16 -21.16 18.20 -36.91
C LEU A 16 -22.53 18.57 -36.32
N VAL A 17 -23.49 18.90 -37.17
CA VAL A 17 -24.86 19.30 -36.75
C VAL A 17 -25.74 18.13 -36.30
N LYS A 18 -25.25 16.89 -36.25
CA LYS A 18 -26.12 15.75 -35.86
C LYS A 18 -25.93 15.17 -34.46
N ASN A 19 -24.86 15.49 -33.72
CA ASN A 19 -24.78 15.05 -32.32
C ASN A 19 -23.65 15.78 -31.53
N PRO A 20 -23.95 16.87 -30.83
CA PRO A 20 -22.95 17.67 -30.11
C PRO A 20 -22.22 16.88 -28.98
N PHE A 21 -22.81 15.82 -28.46
CA PHE A 21 -22.22 14.99 -27.39
C PHE A 21 -21.04 14.09 -27.84
N LEU A 22 -20.88 13.85 -29.16
CA LEU A 22 -19.70 13.14 -29.68
C LEU A 22 -18.38 13.88 -29.40
N LEU A 23 -18.43 15.18 -29.22
CA LEU A 23 -17.26 15.99 -28.85
C LEU A 23 -16.69 15.69 -27.46
N LEU A 24 -17.52 15.25 -26.51
CA LEU A 24 -17.06 14.85 -25.16
C LEU A 24 -16.20 13.59 -25.19
N LEU A 25 -16.22 12.82 -26.27
CA LEU A 25 -15.76 11.44 -26.28
C LEU A 25 -14.61 11.15 -27.27
N GLN A 26 -14.21 12.10 -28.13
CA GLN A 26 -13.13 11.87 -29.09
C GLN A 26 -11.75 11.94 -28.44
N PRO A 27 -10.91 10.86 -28.52
CA PRO A 27 -9.51 10.94 -28.13
C PRO A 27 -8.70 11.63 -29.23
N ARG A 28 -8.06 12.75 -28.96
CA ARG A 28 -6.91 13.16 -29.77
C ARG A 28 -5.79 12.16 -29.54
N ARG A 29 -5.24 11.61 -30.62
CA ARG A 29 -4.02 10.78 -30.60
C ARG A 29 -2.88 11.61 -30.00
N LEU A 30 -2.40 11.18 -28.82
CA LEU A 30 -1.17 11.68 -28.24
C LEU A 30 -0.36 10.51 -27.71
N CYS A 31 0.93 10.58 -27.99
CA CYS A 31 1.96 9.61 -27.71
C CYS A 31 2.02 9.20 -26.24
N THR A 32 2.31 7.92 -26.07
CA THR A 32 2.56 7.25 -24.79
C THR A 32 3.91 7.63 -24.24
N THR A 33 3.95 8.15 -22.99
CA THR A 33 5.08 7.95 -22.09
C THR A 33 4.53 7.51 -20.75
N ALA A 34 4.96 6.34 -20.33
CA ALA A 34 4.61 5.74 -19.06
C ALA A 34 5.48 6.35 -17.94
N ALA A 35 4.85 6.80 -16.89
CA ALA A 35 5.51 6.99 -15.60
C ALA A 35 4.60 6.44 -14.51
N SER A 36 5.11 5.44 -13.82
CA SER A 36 4.51 4.82 -12.65
C SER A 36 4.77 5.69 -11.43
N SER A 37 3.72 6.11 -10.74
CA SER A 37 3.82 6.60 -9.36
C SER A 37 2.65 6.05 -8.54
N SER A 38 3.01 5.33 -7.50
CA SER A 38 2.10 4.85 -6.45
C SER A 38 1.61 6.05 -5.63
N ALA A 39 0.31 6.32 -5.68
CA ALA A 39 -0.32 7.32 -4.85
C ALA A 39 -1.16 6.63 -3.76
N ALA A 40 -0.92 7.05 -2.52
CA ALA A 40 -1.63 6.64 -1.33
C ALA A 40 -3.14 6.90 -1.43
N ALA A 41 -3.92 5.92 -1.01
CA ALA A 41 -5.38 6.01 -0.95
C ALA A 41 -5.80 6.94 0.20
N GLY A 42 -6.19 8.17 -0.13
CA GLY A 42 -6.95 9.04 0.77
C GLY A 42 -8.45 8.79 0.60
N GLU A 43 -9.16 8.66 1.70
CA GLU A 43 -10.60 8.46 1.73
C GLU A 43 -11.35 9.60 1.03
N LEU A 44 -12.17 9.22 0.06
CA LEU A 44 -13.11 10.11 -0.62
C LEU A 44 -14.33 10.35 0.28
N ALA A 45 -14.44 11.53 0.85
CA ALA A 45 -15.75 12.01 1.30
C ALA A 45 -16.68 12.17 0.08
N PRO A 46 -17.93 11.70 0.12
CA PRO A 46 -18.85 11.85 -1.00
C PRO A 46 -19.19 13.32 -1.19
N ALA A 47 -19.05 13.81 -2.43
CA ALA A 47 -19.68 15.06 -2.81
C ALA A 47 -21.17 14.95 -2.47
N SER A 48 -21.69 15.89 -1.69
CA SER A 48 -23.10 15.96 -1.31
C SER A 48 -23.96 16.06 -2.57
N VAL A 49 -24.51 14.93 -2.98
CA VAL A 49 -25.64 14.91 -3.91
C VAL A 49 -26.84 15.36 -3.08
N VAL A 50 -27.39 16.51 -3.41
CA VAL A 50 -28.60 17.05 -2.80
C VAL A 50 -29.68 15.97 -2.86
N GLU A 51 -30.12 15.53 -1.69
CA GLU A 51 -31.18 14.54 -1.52
C GLU A 51 -32.54 15.25 -1.59
N ASP A 52 -33.20 15.13 -2.73
CA ASP A 52 -34.66 15.15 -2.78
C ASP A 52 -35.12 13.70 -2.57
N THR A 53 -35.39 13.32 -1.33
CA THR A 53 -35.97 12.01 -1.00
C THR A 53 -37.38 12.17 -0.47
N PRO A 54 -38.39 11.46 -1.06
CA PRO A 54 -39.66 11.32 -0.41
C PRO A 54 -39.59 10.34 0.76
N ARG A 55 -39.92 10.84 1.94
CA ARG A 55 -40.27 10.15 3.19
C ARG A 55 -39.33 9.02 3.64
N ASP A 56 -38.32 9.39 4.41
CA ASP A 56 -37.44 8.47 5.14
C ASP A 56 -38.13 7.79 6.36
N ASP A 57 -39.34 8.23 6.75
CA ASP A 57 -40.00 7.74 7.95
C ASP A 57 -40.45 6.26 7.82
N ASP A 58 -40.99 5.86 6.67
CA ASP A 58 -41.38 4.47 6.41
C ASP A 58 -40.21 3.47 6.43
N LEU A 59 -38.98 3.93 6.04
CA LEU A 59 -37.81 3.11 6.03
C LEU A 59 -37.16 2.96 7.40
N ALA A 60 -37.31 3.98 8.26
CA ALA A 60 -36.83 3.92 9.63
C ALA A 60 -37.64 2.93 10.46
N GLU A 61 -38.92 2.82 10.19
CA GLU A 61 -39.82 1.88 10.85
C GLU A 61 -39.59 0.43 10.38
N GLU A 62 -39.39 0.21 9.08
CA GLU A 62 -39.03 -1.11 8.54
C GLU A 62 -37.65 -1.60 8.94
N SER A 63 -36.70 -0.71 9.11
CA SER A 63 -35.36 -1.07 9.60
C SER A 63 -35.36 -1.60 11.04
N ARG A 64 -36.40 -1.24 11.83
CA ARG A 64 -36.65 -1.74 13.18
C ARG A 64 -37.46 -3.05 13.20
N SER A 65 -37.99 -3.50 12.05
CA SER A 65 -38.78 -4.73 11.97
C SER A 65 -37.91 -5.95 12.33
N ARG A 66 -38.53 -6.89 13.07
CA ARG A 66 -37.86 -8.13 13.50
C ARG A 66 -37.30 -8.96 12.33
N PRO A 67 -38.04 -9.18 11.23
CA PRO A 67 -37.54 -9.95 10.08
C PRO A 67 -36.30 -9.34 9.43
N VAL A 68 -36.21 -8.00 9.33
CA VAL A 68 -35.06 -7.31 8.74
C VAL A 68 -33.81 -7.47 9.63
N ARG A 69 -33.96 -7.26 10.96
CA ARG A 69 -32.84 -7.43 11.90
C ARG A 69 -32.31 -8.86 11.94
N ASP A 70 -33.21 -9.86 11.96
CA ASP A 70 -32.81 -11.27 11.98
C ASP A 70 -32.13 -11.65 10.64
N THR A 71 -32.59 -11.10 9.52
CA THR A 71 -31.94 -11.27 8.21
C THR A 71 -30.52 -10.68 8.20
N CYS A 72 -30.33 -9.46 8.73
CA CYS A 72 -29.02 -8.82 8.81
C CYS A 72 -28.04 -9.64 9.67
N LYS A 73 -28.46 -10.05 10.86
CA LYS A 73 -27.67 -10.94 11.74
C LYS A 73 -27.28 -12.25 11.04
N LEU A 74 -28.20 -12.82 10.29
CA LEU A 74 -27.98 -14.09 9.60
C LEU A 74 -27.00 -13.95 8.44
N LEU A 75 -26.98 -12.79 7.76
CA LEU A 75 -26.00 -12.44 6.71
C LEU A 75 -24.60 -12.17 7.31
N GLU A 76 -24.52 -11.54 8.47
CA GLU A 76 -23.26 -11.26 9.18
C GLU A 76 -22.61 -12.51 9.73
N LEU A 77 -23.38 -13.44 10.29
CA LEU A 77 -22.86 -14.67 10.90
C LEU A 77 -22.32 -15.69 9.88
N ARG A 78 -22.70 -15.58 8.61
CA ARG A 78 -22.31 -16.55 7.58
C ARG A 78 -21.44 -15.91 6.48
N GLY A 79 -20.16 -16.20 6.50
CA GLY A 79 -19.17 -15.66 5.54
C GLY A 79 -19.30 -16.16 4.09
N SER A 80 -20.25 -17.07 3.76
CA SER A 80 -20.44 -17.58 2.40
C SER A 80 -21.90 -17.85 2.09
N TRP A 81 -22.30 -17.61 0.82
CA TRP A 81 -23.65 -17.87 0.33
C TRP A 81 -23.88 -19.37 0.12
N THR A 82 -24.84 -19.96 0.84
CA THR A 82 -25.12 -21.40 0.82
C THR A 82 -26.61 -21.70 0.61
N PRO A 83 -27.01 -22.88 0.07
CA PRO A 83 -28.41 -23.27 -0.04
C PRO A 83 -29.18 -23.31 1.29
N LYS A 84 -28.47 -23.61 2.40
CA LYS A 84 -29.04 -23.57 3.76
C LYS A 84 -29.43 -22.15 4.17
N LEU A 85 -28.60 -21.15 3.80
CA LEU A 85 -28.87 -19.73 4.04
C LEU A 85 -30.15 -19.30 3.24
N GLU A 86 -30.23 -19.71 1.96
CA GLU A 86 -31.43 -19.40 1.15
C GLU A 86 -32.72 -19.97 1.73
N ALA A 87 -32.67 -21.18 2.27
CA ALA A 87 -33.82 -21.78 2.94
C ALA A 87 -34.26 -20.99 4.20
N GLN A 88 -33.29 -20.57 5.02
CA GLN A 88 -33.55 -19.74 6.19
C GLN A 88 -34.12 -18.36 5.83
N LEU A 89 -33.55 -17.72 4.79
CA LEU A 89 -34.06 -16.44 4.28
C LEU A 89 -35.52 -16.56 3.78
N ARG A 90 -35.90 -17.67 3.11
CA ARG A 90 -37.30 -17.93 2.70
C ARG A 90 -38.24 -18.08 3.89
N HIS A 91 -37.77 -18.65 4.98
CA HIS A 91 -38.55 -18.81 6.20
C HIS A 91 -38.76 -17.48 6.93
N LEU A 92 -37.70 -16.64 7.01
CA LEU A 92 -37.75 -15.32 7.66
C LEU A 92 -38.53 -14.28 6.86
N LEU A 93 -38.36 -14.28 5.55
CA LEU A 93 -38.98 -13.33 4.62
C LEU A 93 -39.99 -14.02 3.72
N ARG A 94 -41.11 -14.50 4.32
CA ARG A 94 -42.18 -15.21 3.59
C ARG A 94 -42.84 -14.35 2.51
N VAL A 95 -42.97 -13.05 2.76
CA VAL A 95 -43.45 -12.05 1.80
C VAL A 95 -42.41 -10.96 1.72
N LEU A 96 -41.78 -10.85 0.55
CA LEU A 96 -40.79 -9.80 0.28
C LEU A 96 -41.49 -8.52 -0.17
N SER A 97 -41.18 -7.40 0.50
CA SER A 97 -41.59 -6.07 0.06
C SER A 97 -40.37 -5.25 -0.37
N PRO A 98 -40.49 -4.28 -1.33
CA PRO A 98 -39.41 -3.42 -1.73
C PRO A 98 -38.80 -2.63 -0.56
N PRO A 99 -39.56 -2.05 0.40
CA PRO A 99 -39.01 -1.39 1.58
C PRO A 99 -38.10 -2.29 2.43
N GLN A 100 -38.54 -3.55 2.69
CA GLN A 100 -37.76 -4.52 3.46
C GLN A 100 -36.42 -4.83 2.79
N VAL A 101 -36.42 -5.04 1.48
CA VAL A 101 -35.16 -5.28 0.73
C VAL A 101 -34.27 -4.07 0.79
N ARG A 102 -34.79 -2.83 0.66
CA ARG A 102 -34.01 -1.58 0.83
C ARG A 102 -33.43 -1.47 2.23
N ALA A 103 -34.22 -1.77 3.27
CA ALA A 103 -33.73 -1.72 4.65
C ALA A 103 -32.58 -2.70 4.91
N VAL A 104 -32.66 -3.94 4.40
CA VAL A 104 -31.57 -4.92 4.48
C VAL A 104 -30.34 -4.44 3.72
N LEU A 105 -30.48 -3.89 2.50
CA LEU A 105 -29.36 -3.37 1.72
C LEU A 105 -28.67 -2.21 2.42
N ARG A 106 -29.41 -1.28 3.04
CA ARG A 106 -28.84 -0.17 3.83
C ARG A 106 -28.10 -0.65 5.06
N ALA A 107 -28.66 -1.60 5.80
CA ALA A 107 -28.01 -2.17 6.98
C ALA A 107 -26.70 -2.89 6.60
N GLN A 108 -26.68 -3.62 5.49
CA GLN A 108 -25.48 -4.32 5.00
C GLN A 108 -24.47 -3.41 4.28
N ALA A 109 -24.81 -2.14 4.04
CA ALA A 109 -23.92 -1.21 3.34
C ALA A 109 -22.57 -0.98 4.05
N GLN A 110 -22.52 -1.12 5.36
CA GLN A 110 -21.31 -0.97 6.19
C GLN A 110 -20.58 -2.30 6.45
N ALA A 111 -21.29 -3.44 6.37
CA ALA A 111 -20.75 -4.75 6.73
C ALA A 111 -20.10 -5.47 5.53
N ASP A 112 -20.89 -5.94 4.57
CA ASP A 112 -20.39 -6.66 3.38
C ASP A 112 -21.23 -6.40 2.13
N ALA A 113 -20.68 -5.65 1.20
CA ALA A 113 -21.32 -5.35 -0.07
C ALA A 113 -21.48 -6.57 -1.01
N ARG A 114 -20.67 -7.63 -0.82
CA ARG A 114 -20.84 -8.88 -1.60
C ARG A 114 -22.03 -9.65 -1.11
N ALA A 115 -22.19 -9.79 0.20
CA ALA A 115 -23.35 -10.42 0.80
C ALA A 115 -24.64 -9.66 0.42
N ALA A 116 -24.62 -8.33 0.45
CA ALA A 116 -25.72 -7.49 -0.01
C ALA A 116 -26.10 -7.74 -1.49
N PHE A 117 -25.08 -7.89 -2.36
CA PHE A 117 -25.31 -8.18 -3.77
C PHE A 117 -25.89 -9.60 -4.01
N GLU A 118 -25.42 -10.62 -3.28
CA GLU A 118 -25.99 -11.96 -3.37
C GLU A 118 -27.43 -12.00 -2.81
N PHE A 119 -27.70 -11.26 -1.72
CA PHE A 119 -29.08 -11.09 -1.21
C PHE A 119 -29.99 -10.41 -2.25
N PHE A 120 -29.52 -9.34 -2.89
CA PHE A 120 -30.23 -8.68 -3.98
C PHE A 120 -30.56 -9.66 -5.12
N ARG A 121 -29.58 -10.46 -5.54
CA ARG A 121 -29.77 -11.48 -6.58
C ARG A 121 -30.75 -12.58 -6.16
N TRP A 122 -30.70 -13.01 -4.92
CA TRP A 122 -31.61 -14.00 -4.37
C TRP A 122 -33.04 -13.46 -4.33
N ALA A 123 -33.23 -12.23 -3.89
CA ALA A 123 -34.55 -11.59 -3.85
C ALA A 123 -35.17 -11.47 -5.25
N ASP A 124 -34.37 -11.11 -6.29
CA ASP A 124 -34.85 -11.02 -7.68
C ASP A 124 -35.38 -12.38 -8.25
N ARG A 125 -34.87 -13.50 -7.72
CA ARG A 125 -35.29 -14.86 -8.13
C ARG A 125 -36.55 -15.34 -7.46
N GLN A 126 -37.09 -14.63 -6.45
CA GLN A 126 -38.30 -15.06 -5.77
C GLN A 126 -39.53 -14.85 -6.67
N TRP A 127 -40.40 -15.87 -6.76
CA TRP A 127 -41.47 -15.92 -7.75
C TRP A 127 -42.50 -14.78 -7.62
N ARG A 128 -42.82 -14.33 -6.40
CA ARG A 128 -43.80 -13.27 -6.13
C ARG A 128 -43.22 -11.88 -5.93
N TYR A 129 -41.90 -11.71 -6.10
CA TYR A 129 -41.23 -10.45 -5.83
C TYR A 129 -40.57 -9.90 -7.10
N ARG A 130 -40.62 -8.59 -7.26
CA ARG A 130 -39.89 -7.85 -8.26
C ARG A 130 -39.28 -6.61 -7.64
N HIS A 131 -38.02 -6.33 -7.93
CA HIS A 131 -37.37 -5.11 -7.47
C HIS A 131 -38.07 -3.87 -8.04
N ALA A 132 -38.40 -2.93 -7.17
CA ALA A 132 -38.81 -1.58 -7.54
C ALA A 132 -37.56 -0.75 -7.98
N PRO A 133 -37.71 0.34 -8.75
CA PRO A 133 -36.60 1.18 -9.19
C PRO A 133 -35.72 1.65 -8.07
N GLU A 134 -36.25 2.00 -6.90
CA GLU A 134 -35.53 2.48 -5.72
C GLU A 134 -34.58 1.42 -5.14
N VAL A 135 -34.91 0.14 -5.26
CA VAL A 135 -34.07 -0.98 -4.80
C VAL A 135 -32.79 -1.08 -5.67
N PHE A 136 -32.93 -0.83 -6.99
CA PHE A 136 -31.79 -0.76 -7.89
C PHE A 136 -30.89 0.43 -7.59
N ASP A 137 -31.46 1.58 -7.26
CA ASP A 137 -30.72 2.78 -6.90
C ASP A 137 -29.92 2.58 -5.62
N GLU A 138 -30.56 1.99 -4.59
CA GLU A 138 -29.88 1.67 -3.34
C GLU A 138 -28.72 0.69 -3.56
N MET A 139 -28.95 -0.36 -4.37
CA MET A 139 -27.91 -1.33 -4.67
C MET A 139 -26.73 -0.71 -5.48
N LEU A 140 -27.03 0.15 -6.47
CA LEU A 140 -26.00 0.84 -7.24
C LEU A 140 -25.24 1.86 -6.39
N SER A 141 -25.93 2.59 -5.51
CA SER A 141 -25.33 3.50 -4.53
C SER A 141 -24.33 2.75 -3.63
N LEU A 142 -24.75 1.60 -3.07
CA LEU A 142 -23.89 0.76 -2.26
C LEU A 142 -22.67 0.27 -3.04
N LEU A 143 -22.84 -0.25 -4.24
CA LEU A 143 -21.76 -0.74 -5.09
C LEU A 143 -20.85 0.39 -5.56
N SER A 144 -21.34 1.62 -5.69
CA SER A 144 -20.53 2.79 -6.05
C SER A 144 -19.51 3.15 -4.96
N ARG A 145 -19.77 2.80 -3.69
CA ARG A 145 -18.86 3.01 -2.56
C ARG A 145 -17.76 1.95 -2.45
N THR A 146 -17.87 0.85 -3.22
CA THR A 146 -16.95 -0.28 -3.20
C THR A 146 -16.16 -0.40 -4.51
N ARG A 147 -15.18 -1.31 -4.56
CA ARG A 147 -14.44 -1.62 -5.80
C ARG A 147 -15.13 -2.67 -6.68
N LEU A 148 -16.40 -2.98 -6.40
CA LEU A 148 -17.16 -4.06 -7.02
C LEU A 148 -17.89 -3.61 -8.32
N HIS A 149 -17.12 -3.32 -9.36
CA HIS A 149 -17.64 -2.82 -10.64
C HIS A 149 -18.41 -3.89 -11.48
N ASP A 150 -18.03 -5.19 -11.39
CA ASP A 150 -18.74 -6.26 -12.12
C ASP A 150 -20.15 -6.51 -11.59
N PRO A 151 -20.40 -6.56 -10.25
CA PRO A 151 -21.74 -6.50 -9.69
C PRO A 151 -22.55 -5.28 -10.17
N ALA A 152 -22.00 -4.07 -10.15
CA ALA A 152 -22.69 -2.87 -10.62
C ALA A 152 -23.11 -2.99 -12.09
N ARG A 153 -22.23 -3.53 -12.95
CA ARG A 153 -22.53 -3.80 -14.36
C ARG A 153 -23.64 -4.85 -14.51
N ARG A 154 -23.69 -5.89 -13.63
CA ARG A 154 -24.76 -6.90 -13.65
C ARG A 154 -26.11 -6.31 -13.26
N VAL A 155 -26.14 -5.43 -12.25
CA VAL A 155 -27.34 -4.69 -11.84
C VAL A 155 -27.89 -3.84 -13.00
N MET A 156 -27.04 -3.07 -13.67
CA MET A 156 -27.40 -2.28 -14.85
C MET A 156 -27.99 -3.14 -15.99
N ARG A 157 -27.42 -4.32 -16.23
CA ARG A 157 -27.97 -5.28 -17.22
C ARG A 157 -29.31 -5.86 -16.80
N LEU A 158 -29.52 -6.06 -15.51
CA LEU A 158 -30.79 -6.55 -14.97
C LEU A 158 -31.89 -5.50 -15.15
N MET A 159 -31.58 -4.20 -14.95
CA MET A 159 -32.52 -3.10 -15.25
C MET A 159 -32.97 -3.12 -16.71
N ILE A 160 -32.05 -3.37 -17.67
CA ILE A 160 -32.41 -3.51 -19.09
C ILE A 160 -33.40 -4.67 -19.29
N ARG A 161 -33.11 -5.85 -18.73
CA ARG A 161 -33.96 -7.04 -18.86
C ARG A 161 -35.37 -6.83 -18.26
N ARG A 162 -35.43 -6.00 -17.20
CA ARG A 162 -36.68 -5.65 -16.52
C ARG A 162 -37.40 -4.45 -17.12
N ARG A 163 -36.86 -3.85 -18.20
CA ARG A 163 -37.38 -2.66 -18.89
C ARG A 163 -37.51 -1.43 -17.96
N ILE A 164 -36.64 -1.32 -16.95
CA ILE A 164 -36.58 -0.18 -16.04
C ILE A 164 -35.74 0.92 -16.71
N ARG A 165 -36.29 2.14 -16.76
CA ARG A 165 -35.56 3.30 -17.29
C ARG A 165 -34.31 3.59 -16.44
N ARG A 166 -33.20 3.85 -17.10
CA ARG A 166 -31.94 4.24 -16.47
C ARG A 166 -31.75 5.73 -16.63
N GLY A 167 -31.60 6.43 -15.51
CA GLY A 167 -31.32 7.87 -15.50
C GLY A 167 -29.85 8.18 -15.28
N THR A 168 -29.52 9.46 -15.22
CA THR A 168 -28.17 9.98 -15.01
C THR A 168 -27.56 9.49 -13.71
N ARG A 169 -28.37 9.36 -12.63
CA ARG A 169 -27.95 8.89 -11.30
C ARG A 169 -27.39 7.46 -11.33
N GLN A 170 -28.02 6.52 -12.02
CA GLN A 170 -27.55 5.14 -12.12
C GLN A 170 -26.25 5.05 -12.93
N PHE A 171 -26.12 5.83 -14.00
CA PHE A 171 -24.88 5.91 -14.77
C PHE A 171 -23.75 6.55 -13.96
N ALA A 172 -24.02 7.55 -13.12
CA ALA A 172 -23.07 8.15 -12.20
C ALA A 172 -22.53 7.13 -11.19
N HIS A 173 -23.40 6.33 -10.56
CA HIS A 173 -22.99 5.26 -9.66
C HIS A 173 -22.13 4.19 -10.35
N LEU A 174 -22.46 3.81 -11.58
CA LEU A 174 -21.66 2.88 -12.37
C LEU A 174 -20.28 3.47 -12.69
N MET A 175 -20.22 4.75 -13.06
CA MET A 175 -18.95 5.46 -13.35
C MET A 175 -18.06 5.51 -12.11
N LEU A 176 -18.60 5.85 -10.95
CA LEU A 176 -17.88 5.85 -9.67
C LEU A 176 -17.35 4.45 -9.29
N SER A 177 -18.15 3.41 -9.51
CA SER A 177 -17.72 2.02 -9.26
C SER A 177 -16.53 1.62 -10.13
N TYR A 178 -16.51 1.98 -11.42
CA TYR A 178 -15.36 1.78 -12.30
C TYR A 178 -14.13 2.61 -11.89
N SER A 179 -14.35 3.86 -11.46
CA SER A 179 -13.29 4.74 -10.99
C SER A 179 -12.57 4.16 -9.78
N ARG A 180 -13.31 3.73 -8.77
CA ARG A 180 -12.73 3.10 -7.56
C ARG A 180 -12.02 1.78 -7.84
N ALA A 181 -12.42 1.06 -8.88
CA ALA A 181 -11.72 -0.11 -9.37
C ALA A 181 -10.48 0.19 -10.24
N GLY A 182 -10.10 1.46 -10.40
CA GLY A 182 -8.96 1.89 -11.22
C GLY A 182 -9.19 1.77 -12.74
N LYS A 183 -10.41 1.48 -13.19
CA LYS A 183 -10.74 1.26 -14.61
C LYS A 183 -11.21 2.53 -15.31
N LEU A 184 -10.35 3.56 -15.37
CA LEU A 184 -10.66 4.88 -15.92
C LEU A 184 -11.29 4.84 -17.31
N ARG A 185 -10.70 4.06 -18.26
CA ARG A 185 -11.23 3.94 -19.62
C ARG A 185 -12.68 3.43 -19.64
N SER A 186 -13.02 2.50 -18.74
CA SER A 186 -14.37 1.96 -18.62
C SER A 186 -15.31 2.95 -17.97
N ALA A 187 -14.85 3.71 -16.98
CA ALA A 187 -15.63 4.79 -16.36
C ALA A 187 -16.04 5.85 -17.41
N MET A 188 -15.12 6.32 -18.24
CA MET A 188 -15.42 7.30 -19.28
C MET A 188 -16.32 6.74 -20.40
N ARG A 189 -16.24 5.42 -20.69
CA ARG A 189 -17.16 4.78 -21.66
C ARG A 189 -18.63 4.74 -21.17
N VAL A 190 -18.89 4.95 -19.90
CA VAL A 190 -20.26 5.02 -19.37
C VAL A 190 -21.05 6.17 -20.01
N LEU A 191 -20.41 7.29 -20.34
CA LEU A 191 -21.03 8.39 -21.08
C LEU A 191 -21.53 7.95 -22.47
N GLN A 192 -20.77 7.08 -23.16
CA GLN A 192 -21.19 6.51 -24.43
C GLN A 192 -22.38 5.54 -24.28
N LEU A 193 -22.39 4.76 -23.19
CA LEU A 193 -23.53 3.87 -22.90
C LEU A 193 -24.80 4.67 -22.61
N MET A 194 -24.67 5.78 -21.87
CA MET A 194 -25.76 6.68 -21.55
C MET A 194 -26.39 7.27 -22.81
N GLN A 195 -25.56 7.71 -23.76
CA GLN A 195 -26.05 8.23 -25.06
C GLN A 195 -26.77 7.16 -25.89
N LYS A 196 -26.26 5.92 -25.91
CA LYS A 196 -26.90 4.79 -26.59
C LYS A 196 -28.30 4.48 -26.03
N ASP A 197 -28.50 4.79 -24.76
CA ASP A 197 -29.79 4.63 -24.09
C ASP A 197 -30.73 5.83 -24.30
N GLY A 198 -30.31 6.84 -25.06
CA GLY A 198 -31.10 8.05 -25.31
C GLY A 198 -31.17 9.00 -24.11
N CYS A 199 -30.30 8.82 -23.09
CA CYS A 199 -30.24 9.70 -21.92
C CYS A 199 -29.18 10.79 -22.17
N ALA A 200 -29.58 12.08 -22.16
CA ALA A 200 -28.66 13.19 -22.30
C ALA A 200 -27.84 13.39 -21.01
N PRO A 201 -26.53 13.67 -21.11
CA PRO A 201 -25.74 14.02 -19.94
C PRO A 201 -26.21 15.33 -19.32
N ASP A 202 -26.43 15.32 -18.02
CA ASP A 202 -26.68 16.51 -17.22
C ASP A 202 -25.39 16.99 -16.53
N ILE A 203 -25.47 18.14 -15.85
CA ILE A 203 -24.33 18.69 -15.11
C ILE A 203 -23.84 17.72 -14.01
N SER A 204 -24.74 16.98 -13.41
CA SER A 204 -24.42 16.07 -12.30
C SER A 204 -23.48 14.95 -12.75
N ILE A 205 -23.75 14.28 -13.88
CA ILE A 205 -22.86 13.23 -14.40
C ILE A 205 -21.57 13.81 -14.99
N CYS A 206 -21.61 15.02 -15.53
CA CYS A 206 -20.42 15.71 -15.99
C CYS A 206 -19.49 16.02 -14.82
N ASN A 207 -20.02 16.48 -13.69
CA ASN A 207 -19.26 16.70 -12.45
C ASN A 207 -18.62 15.39 -11.94
N VAL A 208 -19.36 14.27 -11.99
CA VAL A 208 -18.80 12.96 -11.68
C VAL A 208 -17.67 12.60 -12.64
N ALA A 209 -17.79 12.87 -13.94
CA ALA A 209 -16.75 12.61 -14.93
C ALA A 209 -15.48 13.44 -14.67
N VAL A 210 -15.63 14.72 -14.36
CA VAL A 210 -14.53 15.61 -13.96
C VAL A 210 -13.85 15.07 -12.71
N ASN A 211 -14.62 14.74 -11.67
CA ASN A 211 -14.08 14.19 -10.43
C ASN A 211 -13.33 12.87 -10.65
N VAL A 212 -13.84 11.97 -11.50
CA VAL A 212 -13.17 10.72 -11.89
C VAL A 212 -11.82 10.97 -12.57
N LEU A 213 -11.74 11.97 -13.45
CA LEU A 213 -10.50 12.37 -14.14
C LEU A 213 -9.48 12.97 -13.16
N VAL A 214 -9.95 13.85 -12.28
CA VAL A 214 -9.15 14.46 -11.20
C VAL A 214 -8.60 13.40 -10.27
N PHE A 215 -9.45 12.49 -9.81
CA PHE A 215 -9.04 11.39 -8.91
C PHE A 215 -8.01 10.44 -9.56
N ALA A 216 -8.11 10.24 -10.88
CA ALA A 216 -7.12 9.45 -11.63
C ALA A 216 -5.83 10.23 -11.95
N GLY A 217 -5.64 11.45 -11.43
CA GLY A 217 -4.47 12.31 -11.67
C GLY A 217 -4.37 12.85 -13.10
N ARG A 218 -5.47 12.82 -13.88
CA ARG A 218 -5.49 13.26 -15.27
C ARG A 218 -6.07 14.68 -15.40
N ILE A 219 -5.41 15.65 -14.74
CA ILE A 219 -5.93 17.02 -14.61
C ILE A 219 -6.10 17.71 -15.96
N ASP A 220 -5.13 17.59 -16.88
CA ASP A 220 -5.23 18.20 -18.21
C ASP A 220 -6.46 17.70 -18.98
N LYS A 221 -6.79 16.40 -18.84
CA LYS A 221 -8.00 15.84 -19.43
C LYS A 221 -9.28 16.32 -18.74
N ALA A 222 -9.21 16.61 -17.44
CA ALA A 222 -10.35 17.16 -16.71
C ALA A 222 -10.64 18.58 -17.15
N LEU A 223 -9.60 19.42 -17.36
CA LEU A 223 -9.71 20.77 -17.92
C LEU A 223 -10.28 20.73 -19.34
N GLU A 224 -9.70 19.91 -20.21
CA GLU A 224 -10.20 19.71 -21.58
C GLU A 224 -11.66 19.21 -21.61
N PHE A 225 -12.05 18.36 -20.67
CA PHE A 225 -13.43 17.89 -20.55
C PHE A 225 -14.38 19.02 -20.11
N SER A 226 -13.97 19.86 -19.17
CA SER A 226 -14.75 21.03 -18.74
C SER A 226 -14.97 22.04 -19.90
N ASP A 227 -13.96 22.27 -20.74
CA ASP A 227 -14.12 23.13 -21.94
C ASP A 227 -15.10 22.51 -22.94
N ARG A 228 -15.07 21.20 -23.12
CA ARG A 228 -16.03 20.49 -23.98
C ARG A 228 -17.46 20.50 -23.44
N MET A 229 -17.65 20.51 -22.11
CA MET A 229 -19.00 20.70 -21.51
C MET A 229 -19.64 21.98 -22.02
N ARG A 230 -18.91 23.08 -22.04
CA ARG A 230 -19.41 24.40 -22.59
C ARG A 230 -19.79 24.29 -24.06
N CYS A 231 -18.96 23.61 -24.87
CA CYS A 231 -19.25 23.43 -26.30
C CYS A 231 -20.55 22.66 -26.57
N VAL A 232 -20.99 21.85 -25.60
CA VAL A 232 -22.19 21.00 -25.68
C VAL A 232 -23.41 21.70 -25.06
N GLY A 233 -23.24 22.89 -24.47
CA GLY A 233 -24.31 23.64 -23.82
C GLY A 233 -24.55 23.23 -22.34
N VAL A 234 -23.60 22.50 -21.72
CA VAL A 234 -23.59 22.23 -20.28
C VAL A 234 -22.58 23.15 -19.62
N GLU A 235 -23.03 24.21 -18.99
CA GLU A 235 -22.14 25.15 -18.33
C GLU A 235 -21.58 24.57 -17.02
N PRO A 236 -20.24 24.66 -16.77
CA PRO A 236 -19.63 24.27 -15.49
C PRO A 236 -20.17 25.11 -14.33
N ASP A 237 -20.53 24.46 -13.26
CA ASP A 237 -20.98 25.06 -11.99
C ASP A 237 -19.87 25.18 -10.95
N VAL A 238 -20.21 25.73 -9.78
CA VAL A 238 -19.27 25.86 -8.62
C VAL A 238 -18.66 24.50 -8.27
N VAL A 239 -19.41 23.41 -8.35
CA VAL A 239 -18.93 22.04 -8.03
C VAL A 239 -17.88 21.58 -9.05
N THR A 240 -18.12 21.84 -10.36
CA THR A 240 -17.15 21.55 -11.43
C THR A 240 -15.81 22.25 -11.17
N TYR A 241 -15.88 23.57 -10.92
CA TYR A 241 -14.67 24.37 -10.65
C TYR A 241 -13.96 23.94 -9.38
N ASN A 242 -14.69 23.68 -8.30
CA ASN A 242 -14.11 23.19 -7.04
C ASN A 242 -13.40 21.86 -7.22
N CYS A 243 -13.94 20.94 -8.04
CA CYS A 243 -13.26 19.69 -8.40
C CYS A 243 -11.96 19.94 -9.19
N LEU A 244 -11.95 20.86 -10.16
CA LEU A 244 -10.76 21.22 -10.94
C LEU A 244 -9.70 21.88 -10.09
N ILE A 245 -10.08 22.86 -9.27
CA ILE A 245 -9.18 23.56 -8.31
C ILE A 245 -8.55 22.56 -7.35
N LYS A 246 -9.35 21.67 -6.76
CA LYS A 246 -8.85 20.60 -5.89
C LYS A 246 -7.86 19.69 -6.63
N GLY A 247 -8.15 19.38 -7.90
CA GLY A 247 -7.25 18.61 -8.76
C GLY A 247 -5.92 19.32 -8.99
N LEU A 248 -5.95 20.58 -9.41
CA LEU A 248 -4.76 21.43 -9.64
C LEU A 248 -3.91 21.55 -8.38
N CYS A 249 -4.54 21.78 -7.23
CA CYS A 249 -3.86 21.80 -5.93
C CYS A 249 -3.17 20.45 -5.63
N SER A 250 -3.82 19.32 -5.91
CA SER A 250 -3.26 17.98 -5.65
C SER A 250 -1.98 17.67 -6.43
N VAL A 251 -1.81 18.25 -7.62
CA VAL A 251 -0.60 18.14 -8.45
C VAL A 251 0.35 19.34 -8.31
N ARG A 252 0.14 20.20 -7.29
CA ARG A 252 0.96 21.39 -6.96
C ARG A 252 0.96 22.51 -8.03
N ARG A 253 -0.04 22.53 -8.90
CA ARG A 253 -0.24 23.59 -9.90
C ARG A 253 -1.07 24.74 -9.32
N VAL A 254 -0.55 25.38 -8.27
CA VAL A 254 -1.30 26.38 -7.46
C VAL A 254 -1.61 27.65 -8.27
N VAL A 255 -0.67 28.09 -9.11
CA VAL A 255 -0.86 29.29 -9.93
C VAL A 255 -2.10 29.14 -10.82
N GLU A 256 -2.24 28.01 -11.49
CA GLU A 256 -3.40 27.72 -12.32
C GLU A 256 -4.69 27.54 -11.50
N ALA A 257 -4.59 27.04 -10.27
CA ALA A 257 -5.74 26.99 -9.36
C ALA A 257 -6.22 28.39 -8.97
N LEU A 258 -5.30 29.35 -8.76
CA LEU A 258 -5.61 30.75 -8.49
C LEU A 258 -6.19 31.47 -9.73
N GLU A 259 -5.67 31.18 -10.92
CA GLU A 259 -6.22 31.66 -12.20
C GLU A 259 -7.64 31.13 -12.44
N MET A 260 -7.90 29.87 -12.05
CA MET A 260 -9.23 29.25 -12.17
C MET A 260 -10.30 29.98 -11.35
N ILE A 261 -9.95 30.55 -10.19
CA ILE A 261 -10.86 31.42 -9.43
C ILE A 261 -11.24 32.70 -10.26
N GLY A 262 -10.26 33.27 -10.97
CA GLY A 262 -10.54 34.37 -11.89
C GLY A 262 -11.44 33.96 -13.05
N VAL A 263 -11.23 32.77 -13.60
CA VAL A 263 -12.08 32.20 -14.67
C VAL A 263 -13.52 31.97 -14.19
N MET A 264 -13.72 31.53 -12.94
CA MET A 264 -15.06 31.40 -12.34
C MET A 264 -15.80 32.74 -12.36
N LEU A 265 -15.15 33.82 -11.89
CA LEU A 265 -15.73 35.15 -11.84
C LEU A 265 -16.09 35.68 -13.26
N GLN A 266 -15.19 35.48 -14.23
CA GLN A 266 -15.43 35.90 -15.62
C GLN A 266 -16.61 35.18 -16.28
N ASN A 267 -16.85 33.90 -15.87
CA ASN A 267 -17.94 33.10 -16.41
C ASN A 267 -19.26 33.28 -15.62
N GLY A 268 -19.35 34.27 -14.74
CA GLY A 268 -20.56 34.54 -13.96
C GLY A 268 -20.85 33.48 -12.86
N CYS A 269 -19.88 32.66 -12.52
CA CYS A 269 -19.99 31.65 -11.49
C CYS A 269 -19.20 32.09 -10.24
N PRO A 270 -19.83 32.76 -9.24
CA PRO A 270 -19.09 33.31 -8.10
C PRO A 270 -18.48 32.21 -7.26
N PRO A 271 -17.18 32.31 -6.86
CA PRO A 271 -16.54 31.39 -5.95
C PRO A 271 -17.24 31.37 -4.59
N ASP A 272 -17.40 30.18 -4.02
CA ASP A 272 -17.95 30.00 -2.68
C ASP A 272 -16.84 29.88 -1.61
N LYS A 273 -17.21 29.80 -0.34
CA LYS A 273 -16.25 29.59 0.77
C LYS A 273 -15.43 28.33 0.58
N VAL A 274 -16.00 27.25 0.01
CA VAL A 274 -15.32 25.99 -0.22
C VAL A 274 -14.21 26.14 -1.27
N THR A 275 -14.43 26.95 -2.30
CA THR A 275 -13.40 27.31 -3.31
C THR A 275 -12.16 27.87 -2.63
N TYR A 276 -12.34 28.91 -1.81
CA TYR A 276 -11.23 29.57 -1.10
C TYR A 276 -10.58 28.64 -0.09
N TYR A 277 -11.37 27.90 0.70
CA TYR A 277 -10.85 26.95 1.68
C TYR A 277 -10.00 25.83 1.07
N THR A 278 -10.37 25.38 -0.13
CA THR A 278 -9.60 24.36 -0.85
C THR A 278 -8.19 24.86 -1.19
N VAL A 279 -8.07 26.08 -1.72
CA VAL A 279 -6.77 26.67 -2.10
C VAL A 279 -5.98 27.06 -0.85
N MET A 280 -6.62 27.73 0.13
CA MET A 280 -5.97 28.13 1.39
C MET A 280 -5.45 26.92 2.14
N GLY A 281 -6.25 25.86 2.24
CA GLY A 281 -5.83 24.62 2.91
C GLY A 281 -4.60 23.97 2.26
N PHE A 282 -4.48 24.06 0.94
CA PHE A 282 -3.29 23.61 0.24
C PHE A 282 -2.09 24.54 0.47
N LEU A 283 -2.27 25.86 0.40
CA LEU A 283 -1.21 26.84 0.66
C LEU A 283 -0.69 26.75 2.10
N CYS A 284 -1.58 26.52 3.07
CA CYS A 284 -1.18 26.25 4.46
C CYS A 284 -0.30 25.02 4.56
N LYS A 285 -0.65 23.93 3.85
CA LYS A 285 0.16 22.71 3.82
C LYS A 285 1.56 22.94 3.25
N GLU A 286 1.70 23.82 2.26
CA GLU A 286 2.98 24.18 1.61
C GLU A 286 3.70 25.35 2.33
N LYS A 287 3.21 25.80 3.47
CA LYS A 287 3.75 26.94 4.27
C LYS A 287 3.80 28.29 3.53
N ARG A 288 2.91 28.49 2.56
CA ARG A 288 2.83 29.75 1.77
C ARG A 288 1.85 30.75 2.39
N VAL A 289 2.12 31.15 3.63
CA VAL A 289 1.19 31.95 4.45
C VAL A 289 0.92 33.34 3.88
N SER A 290 1.92 33.97 3.23
CA SER A 290 1.73 35.28 2.57
C SER A 290 0.64 35.23 1.50
N GLU A 291 0.55 34.13 0.75
CA GLU A 291 -0.48 33.96 -0.27
C GLU A 291 -1.85 33.63 0.34
N VAL A 292 -1.88 32.94 1.48
CA VAL A 292 -3.13 32.76 2.23
C VAL A 292 -3.70 34.11 2.67
N ARG A 293 -2.86 35.03 3.18
CA ARG A 293 -3.28 36.39 3.52
C ARG A 293 -3.77 37.17 2.29
N GLY A 294 -3.10 37.03 1.14
CA GLY A 294 -3.55 37.58 -0.13
C GLY A 294 -4.93 37.05 -0.54
N LEU A 295 -5.15 35.74 -0.37
CA LEU A 295 -6.45 35.13 -0.68
C LEU A 295 -7.57 35.56 0.27
N LEU A 296 -7.29 35.78 1.55
CA LEU A 296 -8.26 36.36 2.49
C LEU A 296 -8.71 37.75 2.04
N GLY A 297 -7.77 38.57 1.51
CA GLY A 297 -8.08 39.86 0.88
C GLY A 297 -8.96 39.72 -0.36
N ARG A 298 -8.60 38.79 -1.26
CA ARG A 298 -9.38 38.52 -2.50
C ARG A 298 -10.78 37.99 -2.20
N MET A 299 -10.93 37.09 -1.21
CA MET A 299 -12.22 36.59 -0.76
C MET A 299 -13.17 37.72 -0.38
N ARG A 300 -12.64 38.77 0.27
CA ARG A 300 -13.42 39.96 0.64
C ARG A 300 -13.72 40.85 -0.57
N ASN A 301 -12.71 41.14 -1.40
CA ASN A 301 -12.82 42.15 -2.44
C ASN A 301 -13.52 41.64 -3.70
N ASP A 302 -13.23 40.39 -4.13
CA ASP A 302 -13.68 39.83 -5.40
C ASP A 302 -15.03 39.09 -5.24
N ALA A 303 -15.27 38.44 -4.11
CA ALA A 303 -16.47 37.65 -3.90
C ALA A 303 -17.43 38.22 -2.84
N GLY A 304 -17.08 39.33 -2.18
CA GLY A 304 -17.88 39.92 -1.13
C GLY A 304 -18.04 38.99 0.11
N LEU A 305 -17.19 37.94 0.23
CA LEU A 305 -17.24 36.99 1.28
C LEU A 305 -16.30 37.40 2.43
N PHE A 306 -16.87 37.71 3.59
CA PHE A 306 -16.07 38.07 4.76
C PHE A 306 -15.52 36.80 5.46
N PRO A 307 -14.19 36.76 5.74
CA PRO A 307 -13.63 35.74 6.61
C PRO A 307 -14.32 35.75 7.98
N ASP A 308 -14.86 34.63 8.36
CA ASP A 308 -15.59 34.43 9.63
C ASP A 308 -14.80 33.54 10.59
N GLN A 309 -15.35 33.29 11.76
CA GLN A 309 -14.77 32.39 12.76
C GLN A 309 -14.41 31.01 12.18
N VAL A 310 -15.27 30.46 11.30
CA VAL A 310 -15.03 29.16 10.66
C VAL A 310 -13.79 29.20 9.76
N THR A 311 -13.58 30.33 9.04
CA THR A 311 -12.38 30.53 8.22
C THR A 311 -11.11 30.50 9.06
N TYR A 312 -11.07 31.22 10.19
CA TYR A 312 -9.91 31.26 11.07
C TYR A 312 -9.67 29.90 11.76
N ASN A 313 -10.72 29.27 12.28
CA ASN A 313 -10.61 27.93 12.87
C ASN A 313 -10.06 26.90 11.89
N MET A 314 -10.50 26.94 10.61
CA MET A 314 -9.98 26.06 9.57
C MET A 314 -8.48 26.33 9.31
N LEU A 315 -8.07 27.60 9.18
CA LEU A 315 -6.66 27.96 8.96
C LEU A 315 -5.77 27.53 10.12
N ILE A 316 -6.17 27.82 11.35
CA ILE A 316 -5.47 27.40 12.58
C ILE A 316 -5.32 25.89 12.59
N HIS A 317 -6.40 25.14 12.35
CA HIS A 317 -6.39 23.68 12.38
C HIS A 317 -5.49 23.09 11.28
N VAL A 318 -5.56 23.61 10.05
CA VAL A 318 -4.76 23.07 8.94
C VAL A 318 -3.27 23.37 9.14
N LEU A 319 -2.91 24.59 9.55
CA LEU A 319 -1.52 24.97 9.84
C LEU A 319 -0.95 24.11 10.98
N ALA A 320 -1.68 24.01 12.07
CA ALA A 320 -1.30 23.21 13.22
C ALA A 320 -1.11 21.72 12.85
N LYS A 321 -2.03 21.14 12.10
CA LYS A 321 -1.95 19.75 11.63
C LYS A 321 -0.70 19.46 10.80
N HIS A 322 -0.21 20.45 10.06
CA HIS A 322 0.98 20.32 9.22
C HIS A 322 2.28 20.78 9.92
N GLY A 323 2.22 21.03 11.24
CA GLY A 323 3.40 21.36 12.06
C GLY A 323 3.84 22.83 11.98
N HIS A 324 3.01 23.72 11.41
CA HIS A 324 3.27 25.16 11.30
C HIS A 324 2.72 25.88 12.53
N ALA A 325 3.34 25.62 13.70
CA ALA A 325 2.83 26.06 15.00
C ALA A 325 2.82 27.57 15.15
N ASP A 326 3.88 28.27 14.68
CA ASP A 326 4.02 29.71 14.80
C ASP A 326 2.97 30.45 13.97
N GLU A 327 2.78 30.00 12.74
CA GLU A 327 1.80 30.58 11.84
C GLU A 327 0.36 30.30 12.32
N ALA A 328 0.11 29.13 12.89
CA ALA A 328 -1.17 28.82 13.51
C ALA A 328 -1.45 29.72 14.72
N LEU A 329 -0.43 30.01 15.53
CA LEU A 329 -0.52 30.94 16.66
C LEU A 329 -0.78 32.37 16.20
N GLU A 330 -0.13 32.83 15.11
CA GLU A 330 -0.39 34.15 14.54
C GLU A 330 -1.87 34.32 14.11
N PHE A 331 -2.44 33.31 13.41
CA PHE A 331 -3.85 33.35 13.03
C PHE A 331 -4.79 33.26 14.23
N LEU A 332 -4.40 32.54 15.30
CA LEU A 332 -5.15 32.53 16.55
C LEU A 332 -5.20 33.92 17.16
N ARG A 333 -4.04 34.61 17.27
CA ARG A 333 -3.96 35.99 17.78
C ARG A 333 -4.72 37.00 16.93
N GLU A 334 -4.64 36.84 15.58
CA GLU A 334 -5.39 37.68 14.64
C GLU A 334 -6.91 37.50 14.79
N SER A 335 -7.36 36.25 14.97
CA SER A 335 -8.76 35.92 15.25
C SER A 335 -9.29 36.61 16.49
N GLU A 336 -8.52 36.58 17.59
CA GLU A 336 -8.85 37.23 18.85
C GLU A 336 -8.92 38.76 18.72
N GLY A 337 -7.94 39.34 17.98
CA GLY A 337 -7.93 40.79 17.70
C GLY A 337 -9.18 41.26 16.93
N LYS A 338 -9.80 40.35 16.14
CA LYS A 338 -11.08 40.60 15.45
C LYS A 338 -12.31 40.25 16.28
N ARG A 339 -12.14 39.92 17.56
CA ARG A 339 -13.17 39.50 18.51
C ARG A 339 -13.92 38.23 18.11
N PHE A 340 -13.32 37.37 17.28
CA PHE A 340 -13.83 36.04 17.08
C PHE A 340 -13.42 35.15 18.25
N ARG A 341 -14.37 34.39 18.78
CA ARG A 341 -14.07 33.43 19.86
C ARG A 341 -13.44 32.18 19.23
N VAL A 342 -12.15 31.96 19.52
CA VAL A 342 -11.50 30.69 19.14
C VAL A 342 -12.08 29.58 20.01
N ASP A 343 -12.43 28.47 19.41
CA ASP A 343 -12.99 27.33 20.12
C ASP A 343 -11.89 26.44 20.75
N GLU A 344 -12.32 25.51 21.61
CA GLU A 344 -11.41 24.54 22.27
C GLU A 344 -10.58 23.76 21.25
N VAL A 345 -11.14 23.47 20.06
CA VAL A 345 -10.49 22.71 19.00
C VAL A 345 -9.32 23.50 18.39
N GLY A 346 -9.47 24.81 18.19
CA GLY A 346 -8.43 25.68 17.67
C GLY A 346 -7.22 25.76 18.62
N TYR A 347 -7.45 26.01 19.91
CA TYR A 347 -6.40 25.99 20.91
C TYR A 347 -5.72 24.63 21.04
N SER A 348 -6.51 23.55 21.10
CA SER A 348 -5.99 22.17 21.18
C SER A 348 -5.11 21.83 19.99
N ALA A 349 -5.47 22.28 18.78
CA ALA A 349 -4.67 22.07 17.57
C ALA A 349 -3.31 22.77 17.66
N VAL A 350 -3.28 24.03 18.13
CA VAL A 350 -2.03 24.80 18.31
C VAL A 350 -1.15 24.14 19.36
N VAL A 351 -1.71 23.79 20.53
CA VAL A 351 -0.97 23.08 21.61
C VAL A 351 -0.36 21.78 21.06
N HIS A 352 -1.16 20.98 20.35
CA HIS A 352 -0.69 19.72 19.74
C HIS A 352 0.46 19.95 18.74
N SER A 353 0.39 21.02 17.93
CA SER A 353 1.45 21.38 16.99
C SER A 353 2.76 21.73 17.69
N PHE A 354 2.72 22.52 18.76
CA PHE A 354 3.89 22.82 19.59
C PHE A 354 4.47 21.58 20.26
N CYS A 355 3.62 20.67 20.75
CA CYS A 355 4.05 19.39 21.32
C CYS A 355 4.73 18.49 20.28
N LEU A 356 4.24 18.45 19.03
CA LEU A 356 4.88 17.70 17.93
C LEU A 356 6.27 18.27 17.59
N ASN A 357 6.43 19.59 17.65
CA ASN A 357 7.70 20.28 17.36
C ASN A 357 8.68 20.26 18.56
N GLY A 358 8.30 19.66 19.70
CA GLY A 358 9.12 19.59 20.90
C GLY A 358 9.20 20.91 21.71
N ARG A 359 8.42 21.93 21.35
CA ARG A 359 8.39 23.26 21.99
C ARG A 359 7.43 23.26 23.18
N MET A 360 7.81 22.53 24.23
CA MET A 360 6.92 22.24 25.36
C MET A 360 6.67 23.44 26.29
N ALA A 361 7.60 24.40 26.37
CA ALA A 361 7.44 25.61 27.14
C ALA A 361 6.25 26.45 26.63
N GLU A 362 6.21 26.65 25.31
CA GLU A 362 5.16 27.40 24.62
C GLU A 362 3.82 26.66 24.67
N ALA A 363 3.86 25.32 24.46
CA ALA A 363 2.65 24.50 24.58
C ALA A 363 2.01 24.68 26.00
N LYS A 364 2.81 24.71 27.06
CA LYS A 364 2.35 24.91 28.42
C LYS A 364 1.80 26.31 28.64
N GLU A 365 2.42 27.33 28.07
CA GLU A 365 1.96 28.72 28.12
C GLU A 365 0.57 28.86 27.49
N ILE A 366 0.38 28.26 26.29
CA ILE A 366 -0.92 28.31 25.62
C ILE A 366 -2.00 27.55 26.38
N VAL A 367 -1.68 26.42 27.04
CA VAL A 367 -2.62 25.73 27.94
C VAL A 367 -3.00 26.63 29.12
N GLY A 368 -2.05 27.38 29.71
CA GLY A 368 -2.32 28.36 30.75
C GLY A 368 -3.25 29.49 30.28
N GLU A 369 -2.99 29.97 29.06
CA GLU A 369 -3.83 31.00 28.43
C GLU A 369 -5.26 30.50 28.13
N MET A 370 -5.38 29.27 27.63
CA MET A 370 -6.65 28.61 27.38
C MET A 370 -7.50 28.55 28.66
N ILE A 371 -6.89 28.21 29.79
CA ILE A 371 -7.57 28.18 31.08
C ILE A 371 -7.97 29.60 31.55
N SER A 372 -7.11 30.59 31.36
CA SER A 372 -7.40 31.98 31.76
C SER A 372 -8.55 32.60 30.98
N LYS A 373 -8.81 32.11 29.76
CA LYS A 373 -9.91 32.53 28.91
C LYS A 373 -11.18 31.69 29.08
N GLU A 374 -11.28 30.92 30.13
CA GLU A 374 -12.40 30.00 30.43
C GLU A 374 -12.63 28.93 29.36
N CYS A 375 -11.66 28.72 28.48
CA CYS A 375 -11.64 27.65 27.51
C CYS A 375 -10.99 26.42 28.16
N ARG A 376 -11.78 25.43 28.59
CA ARG A 376 -11.25 24.30 29.38
C ARG A 376 -10.52 23.31 28.51
N PRO A 377 -9.22 23.01 28.77
CA PRO A 377 -8.52 21.96 28.02
C PRO A 377 -9.20 20.60 28.23
N ASP A 378 -9.41 19.90 27.14
CA ASP A 378 -9.99 18.56 27.13
C ASP A 378 -8.93 17.47 27.37
N VAL A 379 -9.40 16.21 27.44
CA VAL A 379 -8.53 15.03 27.60
C VAL A 379 -7.52 14.92 26.46
N VAL A 380 -7.88 15.33 25.25
CA VAL A 380 -7.02 15.26 24.06
C VAL A 380 -5.86 16.24 24.17
N THR A 381 -6.15 17.49 24.57
CA THR A 381 -5.15 18.54 24.79
C THR A 381 -4.13 18.13 25.85
N TYR A 382 -4.60 17.68 27.03
CA TYR A 382 -3.71 17.23 28.10
C TYR A 382 -2.88 16.00 27.67
N SER A 383 -3.48 15.02 26.99
CA SER A 383 -2.77 13.83 26.49
C SER A 383 -1.67 14.20 25.50
N ALA A 384 -1.91 15.19 24.63
CA ALA A 384 -0.90 15.68 23.70
C ALA A 384 0.29 16.32 24.43
N VAL A 385 0.04 17.09 25.47
CA VAL A 385 1.12 17.72 26.29
C VAL A 385 1.90 16.66 27.06
N VAL A 386 1.22 15.67 27.66
CA VAL A 386 1.87 14.54 28.35
C VAL A 386 2.74 13.75 27.37
N ASP A 387 2.23 13.40 26.18
CA ASP A 387 3.01 12.71 25.14
C ASP A 387 4.21 13.55 24.67
N GLY A 388 4.02 14.87 24.51
CA GLY A 388 5.10 15.80 24.17
C GLY A 388 6.24 15.79 25.19
N PHE A 389 5.94 15.93 26.49
CA PHE A 389 6.95 15.83 27.57
C PHE A 389 7.62 14.45 27.58
N CYS A 390 6.87 13.38 27.36
CA CYS A 390 7.40 12.04 27.27
C CYS A 390 8.34 11.84 26.08
N ARG A 391 8.09 12.51 24.96
CA ARG A 391 8.98 12.44 23.78
C ARG A 391 10.33 13.09 24.01
N ILE A 392 10.38 14.20 24.72
CA ILE A 392 11.64 14.89 25.05
C ILE A 392 12.34 14.31 26.29
N GLY A 393 11.71 13.33 26.97
CA GLY A 393 12.28 12.65 28.14
C GLY A 393 12.00 13.32 29.47
N GLU A 394 11.22 14.40 29.53
CA GLU A 394 10.86 15.11 30.75
C GLU A 394 9.68 14.46 31.50
N ILE A 395 9.91 13.24 32.00
CA ILE A 395 8.88 12.42 32.65
C ILE A 395 8.25 13.11 33.87
N ASP A 396 9.05 13.85 34.66
CA ASP A 396 8.56 14.55 35.84
C ASP A 396 7.57 15.66 35.49
N GLN A 397 7.78 16.36 34.37
CA GLN A 397 6.84 17.36 33.87
C GLN A 397 5.56 16.68 33.34
N ALA A 398 5.69 15.54 32.66
CA ALA A 398 4.53 14.75 32.23
C ALA A 398 3.66 14.35 33.44
N ARG A 399 4.27 13.85 34.52
CA ARG A 399 3.56 13.52 35.79
C ARG A 399 2.90 14.73 36.43
N LYS A 400 3.58 15.88 36.44
CA LYS A 400 2.98 17.14 36.94
C LYS A 400 1.76 17.54 36.12
N MET A 401 1.84 17.39 34.81
CA MET A 401 0.73 17.71 33.90
C MET A 401 -0.46 16.77 34.11
N MET A 402 -0.23 15.46 34.31
CA MET A 402 -1.30 14.54 34.69
C MET A 402 -1.98 14.93 36.02
N LYS A 403 -1.20 15.32 37.02
CA LYS A 403 -1.76 15.82 38.30
C LYS A 403 -2.58 17.11 38.09
N HIS A 404 -2.12 17.99 37.20
CA HIS A 404 -2.87 19.21 36.85
C HIS A 404 -4.17 18.88 36.11
N MET A 405 -4.17 17.91 35.25
CA MET A 405 -5.34 17.37 34.55
C MET A 405 -6.40 16.87 35.56
N TYR A 406 -5.99 16.09 36.57
CA TYR A 406 -6.88 15.65 37.65
C TYR A 406 -7.48 16.82 38.45
N LYS A 407 -6.65 17.83 38.82
CA LYS A 407 -7.11 19.01 39.56
C LYS A 407 -8.17 19.81 38.80
N ASN A 408 -8.10 19.82 37.48
CA ASN A 408 -9.06 20.51 36.62
C ASN A 408 -10.30 19.67 36.28
N GLY A 409 -10.51 18.54 36.97
CA GLY A 409 -11.66 17.67 36.79
C GLY A 409 -11.60 16.79 35.52
N CYS A 410 -10.48 16.80 34.80
CA CYS A 410 -10.27 16.01 33.61
C CYS A 410 -9.58 14.69 33.99
N LYS A 411 -10.27 13.56 33.88
CA LYS A 411 -9.67 12.25 34.22
C LYS A 411 -8.78 11.75 33.07
N PRO A 412 -7.50 11.37 33.32
CA PRO A 412 -6.66 10.74 32.32
C PRO A 412 -7.30 9.46 31.80
N ASN A 413 -7.22 9.27 30.50
CA ASN A 413 -7.72 8.06 29.84
C ASN A 413 -6.56 7.10 29.53
N ILE A 414 -6.89 5.96 28.91
CA ILE A 414 -5.92 4.96 28.49
C ILE A 414 -4.82 5.53 27.57
N VAL A 415 -5.14 6.52 26.74
CA VAL A 415 -4.17 7.16 25.82
C VAL A 415 -3.14 7.95 26.62
N THR A 416 -3.58 8.72 27.64
CA THR A 416 -2.69 9.50 28.51
C THR A 416 -1.73 8.59 29.29
N HIS A 417 -2.25 7.49 29.88
CA HIS A 417 -1.43 6.52 30.60
C HIS A 417 -0.45 5.80 29.66
N THR A 418 -0.91 5.38 28.48
CA THR A 418 -0.04 4.74 27.47
C THR A 418 1.07 5.68 26.99
N ALA A 419 0.79 6.98 26.85
CA ALA A 419 1.80 7.98 26.53
C ALA A 419 2.88 8.07 27.62
N LEU A 420 2.48 8.10 28.90
CA LEU A 420 3.42 8.12 30.03
C LEU A 420 4.27 6.84 30.08
N LEU A 421 3.64 5.67 29.93
CA LEU A 421 4.35 4.38 29.91
C LEU A 421 5.37 4.32 28.75
N ASN A 422 4.99 4.79 27.57
CA ASN A 422 5.89 4.89 26.41
C ASN A 422 7.08 5.83 26.68
N GLY A 423 6.82 6.96 27.35
CA GLY A 423 7.86 7.88 27.79
C GLY A 423 8.85 7.22 28.75
N LEU A 424 8.36 6.55 29.79
CA LEU A 424 9.18 5.79 30.74
C LEU A 424 10.03 4.73 30.05
N CYS A 425 9.43 3.95 29.12
CA CYS A 425 10.14 2.95 28.34
C CYS A 425 11.22 3.55 27.43
N LYS A 426 11.02 4.77 26.91
CA LYS A 426 12.03 5.45 26.07
C LYS A 426 13.22 5.94 26.88
N VAL A 427 13.00 6.36 28.12
CA VAL A 427 14.05 6.85 29.03
C VAL A 427 14.80 5.69 29.74
N GLY A 428 14.39 4.43 29.50
CA GLY A 428 15.02 3.26 30.13
C GLY A 428 14.50 2.96 31.53
N LYS A 429 13.32 3.48 31.90
CA LYS A 429 12.65 3.21 33.17
C LYS A 429 11.47 2.24 33.01
N THR A 430 11.69 1.16 32.25
CA THR A 430 10.61 0.22 31.91
C THR A 430 10.07 -0.54 33.14
N SER A 431 10.91 -0.75 34.17
CA SER A 431 10.46 -1.37 35.42
C SER A 431 9.41 -0.52 36.14
N GLU A 432 9.59 0.83 36.19
CA GLU A 432 8.54 1.72 36.69
C GLU A 432 7.26 1.68 35.86
N ALA A 433 7.42 1.61 34.53
CA ALA A 433 6.26 1.48 33.63
C ALA A 433 5.50 0.17 33.88
N TRP A 434 6.20 -0.91 34.16
CA TRP A 434 5.61 -2.20 34.52
C TRP A 434 4.84 -2.16 35.85
N GLU A 435 5.40 -1.53 36.88
CA GLU A 435 4.72 -1.32 38.15
C GLU A 435 3.44 -0.51 37.97
N LEU A 436 3.48 0.59 37.22
CA LEU A 436 2.29 1.40 36.92
C LEU A 436 1.23 0.61 36.16
N LEU A 437 1.65 -0.27 35.24
CA LEU A 437 0.73 -1.12 34.51
C LEU A 437 0.06 -2.16 35.42
N ASN A 438 0.79 -2.74 36.38
CA ASN A 438 0.26 -3.70 37.35
C ASN A 438 -0.72 -3.06 38.33
N ASN A 439 -0.46 -1.81 38.72
CA ASN A 439 -1.31 -1.05 39.64
C ASN A 439 -2.50 -0.38 38.95
N SER A 440 -2.69 -0.58 37.64
CA SER A 440 -3.76 0.03 36.83
C SER A 440 -5.17 -0.20 37.36
N GLY A 441 -5.42 -1.32 38.03
CA GLY A 441 -6.72 -1.63 38.65
C GLY A 441 -7.11 -0.70 39.82
N GLU A 442 -6.13 -0.10 40.50
CA GLU A 442 -6.35 0.86 41.57
C GLU A 442 -6.61 2.29 41.04
N GLU A 443 -6.13 2.60 39.83
CA GLU A 443 -6.21 3.94 39.21
C GLU A 443 -7.41 4.13 38.27
N TRP A 444 -8.39 3.25 38.24
CA TRP A 444 -9.63 3.37 37.42
C TRP A 444 -9.45 3.38 35.91
N TRP A 445 -8.34 2.90 35.38
CA TRP A 445 -8.15 2.74 33.95
C TRP A 445 -7.84 1.28 33.59
N THR A 446 -8.29 0.83 32.42
CA THR A 446 -8.07 -0.54 31.94
C THR A 446 -7.01 -0.52 30.85
N PRO A 447 -5.88 -1.26 31.02
CA PRO A 447 -4.88 -1.39 29.97
C PRO A 447 -5.45 -2.03 28.70
N SER A 448 -4.93 -1.64 27.53
CA SER A 448 -5.22 -2.28 26.24
C SER A 448 -4.06 -3.15 25.79
N ASP A 449 -4.29 -3.87 24.69
CA ASP A 449 -3.25 -4.59 23.94
C ASP A 449 -2.06 -3.68 23.60
N ILE A 450 -2.31 -2.45 23.13
CA ILE A 450 -1.28 -1.44 22.81
C ILE A 450 -0.44 -1.11 24.06
N THR A 451 -1.08 -1.00 25.23
CA THR A 451 -0.39 -0.65 26.48
C THR A 451 0.62 -1.74 26.88
N TYR A 452 0.21 -3.01 26.79
CA TYR A 452 1.10 -4.16 27.04
C TYR A 452 2.24 -4.22 26.01
N SER A 453 1.93 -3.99 24.73
CA SER A 453 2.92 -3.95 23.65
C SER A 453 4.00 -2.88 23.87
N VAL A 454 3.64 -1.69 24.36
CA VAL A 454 4.58 -0.62 24.68
C VAL A 454 5.58 -1.07 25.75
N VAL A 455 5.12 -1.65 26.86
CA VAL A 455 5.99 -2.12 27.95
C VAL A 455 6.85 -3.31 27.53
N MET A 456 6.27 -4.25 26.78
CA MET A 456 7.00 -5.37 26.19
C MET A 456 8.16 -4.89 25.31
N HIS A 457 7.89 -3.90 24.41
CA HIS A 457 8.93 -3.31 23.57
C HIS A 457 9.97 -2.53 24.38
N GLY A 458 9.58 -1.91 25.50
CA GLY A 458 10.48 -1.26 26.45
C GLY A 458 11.50 -2.26 26.99
N PHE A 459 11.05 -3.35 27.61
CA PHE A 459 11.94 -4.39 28.15
C PHE A 459 12.83 -5.03 27.09
N ARG A 460 12.27 -5.32 25.90
CA ARG A 460 13.06 -5.83 24.77
C ARG A 460 14.18 -4.88 24.37
N ARG A 461 13.94 -3.57 24.39
CA ARG A 461 14.95 -2.54 24.05
C ARG A 461 16.04 -2.43 25.12
N GLU A 462 15.69 -2.64 26.39
CA GLU A 462 16.62 -2.69 27.50
C GLU A 462 17.41 -4.03 27.57
N GLY A 463 17.09 -5.02 26.70
CA GLY A 463 17.72 -6.34 26.74
C GLY A 463 17.17 -7.28 27.83
N LYS A 464 16.11 -6.85 28.55
CA LYS A 464 15.46 -7.66 29.60
C LYS A 464 14.41 -8.57 28.97
N LEU A 465 14.85 -9.63 28.28
CA LEU A 465 13.96 -10.46 27.48
C LEU A 465 13.04 -11.35 28.32
N LYS A 466 13.47 -11.78 29.51
CA LYS A 466 12.62 -12.56 30.42
C LYS A 466 11.41 -11.75 30.85
N GLU A 467 11.64 -10.55 31.36
CA GLU A 467 10.59 -9.62 31.75
C GLU A 467 9.65 -9.28 30.58
N SER A 468 10.21 -9.16 29.36
CA SER A 468 9.41 -8.97 28.16
C SER A 468 8.47 -10.15 27.86
N CYS A 469 8.92 -11.40 28.09
CA CYS A 469 8.09 -12.58 27.98
C CYS A 469 7.03 -12.65 29.10
N ASP A 470 7.35 -12.21 30.32
CA ASP A 470 6.41 -12.14 31.45
C ASP A 470 5.28 -11.15 31.14
N VAL A 471 5.58 -10.00 30.51
CA VAL A 471 4.56 -9.05 30.03
C VAL A 471 3.60 -9.73 29.06
N VAL A 472 4.12 -10.51 28.11
CA VAL A 472 3.27 -11.25 27.15
C VAL A 472 2.43 -12.32 27.86
N ALA A 473 3.01 -13.02 28.84
CA ALA A 473 2.28 -14.02 29.62
C ALA A 473 1.09 -13.40 30.39
N GLN A 474 1.30 -12.22 30.98
CA GLN A 474 0.23 -11.47 31.66
C GLN A 474 -0.81 -10.92 30.68
N MET A 475 -0.37 -10.42 29.52
CA MET A 475 -1.25 -9.96 28.41
C MET A 475 -2.22 -11.08 28.01
N LEU A 476 -1.69 -12.30 27.83
CA LEU A 476 -2.47 -13.49 27.50
C LEU A 476 -3.43 -13.92 28.62
N GLN A 477 -3.04 -13.79 29.89
CA GLN A 477 -3.92 -14.04 31.05
C GLN A 477 -5.11 -13.07 31.11
N LYS A 478 -4.91 -11.82 30.68
CA LYS A 478 -5.96 -10.81 30.60
C LYS A 478 -6.84 -10.94 29.35
N GLY A 479 -6.57 -11.90 28.46
CA GLY A 479 -7.32 -12.17 27.24
C GLY A 479 -6.93 -11.31 26.04
N PHE A 480 -5.81 -10.62 26.10
CA PHE A 480 -5.25 -9.89 24.95
C PHE A 480 -4.25 -10.77 24.20
N PHE A 481 -4.24 -10.69 22.88
CA PHE A 481 -3.36 -11.50 22.04
C PHE A 481 -2.31 -10.62 21.36
N PRO A 482 -1.01 -10.90 21.54
CA PRO A 482 0.05 -10.24 20.82
C PRO A 482 -0.04 -10.56 19.32
N THR A 483 0.36 -9.61 18.50
CA THR A 483 0.42 -9.82 17.05
C THR A 483 1.54 -10.79 16.65
N THR A 484 1.39 -11.44 15.49
CA THR A 484 2.45 -12.34 14.96
C THR A 484 3.80 -11.64 14.77
N VAL A 485 3.77 -10.32 14.54
CA VAL A 485 4.98 -9.48 14.41
C VAL A 485 5.66 -9.30 15.76
N GLU A 486 4.91 -9.01 16.80
CA GLU A 486 5.42 -8.85 18.17
C GLU A 486 6.03 -10.13 18.69
N ILE A 487 5.36 -11.27 18.51
CA ILE A 487 5.89 -12.59 18.82
C ILE A 487 7.22 -12.81 18.07
N ASN A 488 7.28 -12.49 16.78
CA ASN A 488 8.50 -12.67 15.99
C ASN A 488 9.66 -11.77 16.47
N LEU A 489 9.36 -10.55 16.92
CA LEU A 489 10.38 -9.65 17.46
C LEU A 489 11.03 -10.18 18.74
N LEU A 490 10.26 -10.83 19.62
CA LEU A 490 10.79 -11.47 20.84
C LEU A 490 11.57 -12.74 20.49
N ILE A 491 11.03 -13.61 19.65
CA ILE A 491 11.71 -14.80 19.15
C ILE A 491 13.07 -14.42 18.55
N HIS A 492 13.08 -13.40 17.70
CA HIS A 492 14.30 -12.91 17.05
C HIS A 492 15.32 -12.40 18.09
N ALA A 493 14.88 -11.64 19.09
CA ALA A 493 15.73 -11.12 20.14
C ALA A 493 16.34 -12.26 20.98
N LEU A 494 15.55 -13.25 21.41
CA LEU A 494 16.02 -14.44 22.13
C LEU A 494 17.04 -15.23 21.30
N CYS A 495 16.76 -15.41 19.99
CA CYS A 495 17.71 -16.08 19.09
C CYS A 495 19.01 -15.30 18.89
N GLN A 496 18.97 -13.96 18.94
CA GLN A 496 20.19 -13.13 18.88
C GLN A 496 21.05 -13.24 20.14
N GLU A 497 20.43 -13.35 21.33
CA GLU A 497 21.12 -13.63 22.58
C GLU A 497 21.68 -15.06 22.67
N GLY A 498 21.42 -15.89 21.67
CA GLY A 498 21.87 -17.29 21.70
C GLY A 498 20.99 -18.21 22.53
N LYS A 499 19.70 -17.91 22.69
CA LYS A 499 18.71 -18.70 23.47
C LYS A 499 17.56 -19.20 22.59
N PRO A 500 17.81 -19.98 21.53
CA PRO A 500 16.72 -20.46 20.65
C PRO A 500 15.81 -21.50 21.31
N ALA A 501 16.27 -22.21 22.36
CA ALA A 501 15.41 -23.11 23.13
C ALA A 501 14.33 -22.32 23.89
N GLU A 502 14.70 -21.25 24.60
CA GLU A 502 13.75 -20.36 25.26
C GLU A 502 12.76 -19.73 24.22
N ALA A 503 13.27 -19.40 23.03
CA ALA A 503 12.44 -18.87 21.94
C ALA A 503 11.42 -19.91 21.43
N LYS A 504 11.79 -21.19 21.35
CA LYS A 504 10.89 -22.30 21.00
C LYS A 504 9.80 -22.46 22.05
N ASP A 505 10.17 -22.55 23.33
CA ASP A 505 9.26 -22.71 24.45
C ASP A 505 8.25 -21.55 24.51
N PHE A 506 8.73 -20.31 24.32
CA PHE A 506 7.87 -19.14 24.24
C PHE A 506 6.88 -19.21 23.07
N MET A 507 7.33 -19.65 21.89
CA MET A 507 6.47 -19.82 20.72
C MET A 507 5.37 -20.86 20.97
N GLU A 508 5.72 -22.00 21.59
CA GLU A 508 4.79 -23.08 21.94
C GLU A 508 3.78 -22.63 23.00
N GLN A 509 4.20 -21.87 24.00
CA GLN A 509 3.31 -21.28 25.01
C GLN A 509 2.32 -20.31 24.36
N CYS A 510 2.76 -19.44 23.45
CA CYS A 510 1.86 -18.57 22.71
C CYS A 510 0.86 -19.37 21.87
N GLN A 511 1.31 -20.43 21.22
CA GLN A 511 0.45 -21.30 20.41
C GLN A 511 -0.60 -22.03 21.26
N SER A 512 -0.21 -22.57 22.42
CA SER A 512 -1.13 -23.29 23.33
C SER A 512 -2.22 -22.38 23.88
N LYS A 513 -1.95 -21.08 24.02
CA LYS A 513 -2.91 -20.06 24.45
C LYS A 513 -3.74 -19.45 23.32
N GLY A 514 -3.62 -19.95 22.08
CA GLY A 514 -4.45 -19.55 20.96
C GLY A 514 -3.90 -18.40 20.11
N CYS A 515 -2.64 -17.99 20.30
CA CYS A 515 -2.02 -17.00 19.42
C CYS A 515 -1.81 -17.56 18.01
N THR A 516 -1.95 -16.68 17.02
CA THR A 516 -1.67 -17.04 15.62
C THR A 516 -0.16 -17.03 15.38
N ILE A 517 0.43 -18.21 15.23
CA ILE A 517 1.84 -18.37 14.83
C ILE A 517 1.90 -18.56 13.32
N ASN A 518 2.89 -17.98 12.66
CA ASN A 518 3.06 -18.09 11.20
C ASN A 518 4.42 -18.75 10.83
N VAL A 519 4.63 -19.00 9.54
CA VAL A 519 5.87 -19.61 9.01
C VAL A 519 7.10 -18.77 9.36
N ILE A 520 6.98 -17.46 9.45
CA ILE A 520 8.10 -16.54 9.78
C ILE A 520 8.59 -16.79 11.20
N ASN A 521 7.69 -17.02 12.17
CA ASN A 521 8.05 -17.32 13.56
C ASN A 521 8.89 -18.61 13.63
N PHE A 522 8.43 -19.69 13.00
CA PHE A 522 9.19 -20.95 12.90
C PHE A 522 10.54 -20.76 12.23
N THR A 523 10.57 -20.03 11.10
CA THR A 523 11.81 -19.75 10.35
C THR A 523 12.83 -19.00 11.22
N THR A 524 12.36 -18.08 12.07
CA THR A 524 13.22 -17.30 12.96
C THR A 524 13.84 -18.21 14.05
N VAL A 525 13.07 -19.12 14.64
CA VAL A 525 13.59 -20.10 15.63
C VAL A 525 14.55 -21.09 14.96
N ILE A 526 14.20 -21.64 13.78
CA ILE A 526 15.08 -22.52 12.98
C ILE A 526 16.40 -21.81 12.66
N HIS A 527 16.35 -20.52 12.32
CA HIS A 527 17.56 -19.73 12.09
C HIS A 527 18.39 -19.57 13.37
N GLY A 528 17.76 -19.39 14.53
CA GLY A 528 18.41 -19.34 15.84
C GLY A 528 19.19 -20.62 16.13
N PHE A 529 18.56 -21.78 16.06
CA PHE A 529 19.20 -23.09 16.24
C PHE A 529 20.31 -23.34 15.21
N SER A 530 20.05 -22.96 13.95
CA SER A 530 21.04 -23.05 12.86
C SER A 530 22.31 -22.24 13.14
N ARG A 531 22.20 -21.07 13.77
CA ARG A 531 23.34 -20.24 14.17
C ARG A 531 24.14 -20.85 15.31
N GLN A 532 23.49 -21.47 16.30
CA GLN A 532 24.14 -22.22 17.37
C GLN A 532 24.79 -23.52 16.88
N GLY A 533 24.36 -23.99 15.72
CA GLY A 533 24.85 -25.24 15.16
C GLY A 533 24.09 -26.50 15.66
N ASP A 534 22.97 -26.31 16.36
CA ASP A 534 22.05 -27.37 16.72
C ASP A 534 21.12 -27.67 15.54
N LEU A 535 21.58 -28.60 14.71
CA LEU A 535 20.86 -29.00 13.51
C LEU A 535 19.69 -29.93 13.76
N GLU A 536 19.77 -30.75 14.83
CA GLU A 536 18.71 -31.70 15.14
C GLU A 536 17.44 -30.96 15.55
N SER A 537 17.56 -29.99 16.47
CA SER A 537 16.43 -29.14 16.84
C SER A 537 15.88 -28.31 15.65
N ALA A 538 16.76 -27.82 14.76
CA ALA A 538 16.33 -27.09 13.55
C ALA A 538 15.55 -27.99 12.58
N LEU A 539 15.97 -29.24 12.40
CA LEU A 539 15.28 -30.23 11.54
C LEU A 539 13.95 -30.69 12.15
N SER A 540 13.93 -30.94 13.46
CA SER A 540 12.70 -31.27 14.19
C SER A 540 11.64 -30.19 14.02
N LEU A 541 12.01 -28.91 14.18
CA LEU A 541 11.09 -27.79 13.96
C LEU A 541 10.62 -27.67 12.50
N LEU A 542 11.45 -28.03 11.54
CA LEU A 542 11.04 -28.09 10.14
C LEU A 542 9.98 -29.18 9.92
N ASP A 543 10.10 -30.33 10.60
CA ASP A 543 9.12 -31.40 10.55
C ASP A 543 7.83 -31.03 11.30
N ASP A 544 7.92 -30.34 12.44
CA ASP A 544 6.77 -29.79 13.19
C ASP A 544 5.98 -28.78 12.34
N LEU A 545 6.66 -27.98 11.50
CA LEU A 545 6.01 -27.07 10.57
C LEU A 545 5.14 -27.84 9.55
N TYR A 546 5.60 -29.02 9.11
CA TYR A 546 4.81 -29.88 8.23
C TYR A 546 3.61 -30.50 8.94
N LEU A 547 3.80 -30.99 10.17
CA LEU A 547 2.74 -31.60 10.98
C LEU A 547 1.61 -30.60 11.29
N SER A 548 1.95 -29.31 11.45
CA SER A 548 0.99 -28.24 11.66
C SER A 548 0.27 -27.76 10.38
N ASN A 549 0.38 -28.51 9.28
CA ASN A 549 -0.21 -28.22 7.96
C ASN A 549 0.20 -26.83 7.40
N ARG A 550 1.38 -26.35 7.79
CA ARG A 550 1.98 -25.11 7.28
C ARG A 550 3.14 -25.47 6.37
N HIS A 551 3.21 -24.81 5.22
CA HIS A 551 4.25 -25.13 4.24
C HIS A 551 5.46 -24.21 4.45
N PRO A 552 6.68 -24.79 4.68
CA PRO A 552 7.91 -24.03 4.72
C PRO A 552 8.10 -23.23 3.44
N ASP A 553 8.59 -22.01 3.55
CA ASP A 553 8.89 -21.16 2.42
C ASP A 553 10.35 -21.36 1.92
N VAL A 554 10.70 -20.66 0.85
CA VAL A 554 12.05 -20.70 0.27
C VAL A 554 13.11 -20.28 1.27
N VAL A 555 12.80 -19.34 2.17
CA VAL A 555 13.73 -18.81 3.18
C VAL A 555 14.03 -19.87 4.23
N THR A 556 12.99 -20.55 4.74
CA THR A 556 13.12 -21.65 5.73
C THR A 556 14.05 -22.74 5.21
N TYR A 557 13.81 -23.21 3.97
CA TYR A 557 14.69 -24.22 3.36
C TYR A 557 16.12 -23.73 3.19
N THR A 558 16.31 -22.48 2.74
CA THR A 558 17.65 -21.91 2.50
C THR A 558 18.45 -21.81 3.80
N VAL A 559 17.81 -21.46 4.91
CA VAL A 559 18.44 -21.37 6.24
C VAL A 559 18.96 -22.75 6.66
N VAL A 560 18.12 -23.80 6.58
CA VAL A 560 18.50 -25.15 6.99
C VAL A 560 19.57 -25.74 6.06
N VAL A 561 19.43 -25.57 4.76
CA VAL A 561 20.43 -25.99 3.74
C VAL A 561 21.79 -25.33 4.01
N ASN A 562 21.81 -24.05 4.35
CA ASN A 562 23.04 -23.33 4.67
C ASN A 562 23.69 -23.88 5.97
N ALA A 563 22.88 -24.15 6.97
CA ALA A 563 23.34 -24.71 8.25
C ALA A 563 23.93 -26.12 8.08
N LEU A 564 23.24 -27.00 7.36
CA LEU A 564 23.73 -28.33 7.00
C LEU A 564 25.03 -28.26 6.20
N GLY A 565 25.10 -27.31 5.25
CA GLY A 565 26.31 -27.08 4.45
C GLY A 565 27.50 -26.64 5.31
N LYS A 566 27.31 -25.72 6.26
CA LYS A 566 28.37 -25.29 7.21
C LYS A 566 28.91 -26.44 8.04
N LYS A 567 28.07 -27.34 8.54
CA LYS A 567 28.45 -28.53 9.29
C LYS A 567 28.96 -29.70 8.42
N GLY A 568 28.86 -29.56 7.10
CA GLY A 568 29.37 -30.55 6.15
C GLY A 568 28.47 -31.73 5.89
N ARG A 569 27.22 -31.71 6.36
CA ARG A 569 26.19 -32.73 6.06
C ARG A 569 25.58 -32.49 4.66
N LEU A 570 26.44 -32.54 3.62
CA LEU A 570 26.06 -32.13 2.25
C LEU A 570 25.02 -33.04 1.61
N LYS A 571 25.03 -34.36 1.90
CA LYS A 571 24.02 -35.29 1.39
C LYS A 571 22.61 -34.90 1.81
N GLU A 572 22.42 -34.59 3.08
CA GLU A 572 21.13 -34.15 3.63
C GLU A 572 20.70 -32.76 3.10
N ALA A 573 21.67 -31.84 2.95
CA ALA A 573 21.38 -30.56 2.30
C ALA A 573 20.84 -30.74 0.88
N THR A 574 21.43 -31.69 0.11
CA THR A 574 20.97 -32.03 -1.25
C THR A 574 19.59 -32.69 -1.26
N GLU A 575 19.34 -33.59 -0.32
CA GLU A 575 18.02 -34.21 -0.17
C GLU A 575 16.94 -33.18 0.18
N LEU A 576 17.28 -32.22 1.04
CA LEU A 576 16.37 -31.13 1.37
C LEU A 576 16.03 -30.25 0.16
N VAL A 577 17.03 -29.94 -0.69
CA VAL A 577 16.80 -29.23 -1.96
C VAL A 577 15.93 -30.06 -2.92
N LYS A 578 16.12 -31.38 -2.98
CA LYS A 578 15.25 -32.29 -3.76
C LYS A 578 13.82 -32.30 -3.21
N LYS A 579 13.63 -32.36 -1.88
CA LYS A 579 12.30 -32.26 -1.24
C LYS A 579 11.62 -30.95 -1.58
N MET A 580 12.36 -29.82 -1.56
CA MET A 580 11.88 -28.50 -1.93
C MET A 580 11.37 -28.48 -3.39
N LEU A 581 12.15 -29.01 -4.33
CA LEU A 581 11.80 -29.11 -5.75
C LEU A 581 10.58 -30.02 -5.99
N ASN A 582 10.50 -31.17 -5.32
CA ASN A 582 9.38 -32.10 -5.46
C ASN A 582 8.06 -31.52 -4.96
N ARG A 583 8.10 -30.49 -4.09
CA ARG A 583 6.92 -29.76 -3.62
C ARG A 583 6.57 -28.55 -4.47
N GLY A 584 7.25 -28.33 -5.60
CA GLY A 584 7.02 -27.20 -6.48
C GLY A 584 7.57 -25.88 -5.98
N ILE A 585 8.37 -25.87 -4.91
CA ILE A 585 9.04 -24.67 -4.39
C ILE A 585 10.35 -24.51 -5.16
N VAL A 586 10.46 -23.43 -5.92
CA VAL A 586 11.65 -23.13 -6.73
C VAL A 586 12.75 -22.55 -5.84
N PRO A 587 13.94 -23.22 -5.70
CA PRO A 587 15.05 -22.67 -4.93
C PRO A 587 15.55 -21.36 -5.53
N THR A 588 15.94 -20.41 -4.69
CA THR A 588 16.55 -19.16 -5.16
C THR A 588 18.01 -19.36 -5.55
N LEU A 589 18.55 -18.35 -6.27
CA LEU A 589 19.98 -18.28 -6.55
C LEU A 589 20.83 -18.42 -5.28
N VAL A 590 20.37 -17.87 -4.16
CA VAL A 590 21.08 -17.95 -2.86
C VAL A 590 21.13 -19.41 -2.35
N THR A 591 20.02 -20.17 -2.45
CA THR A 591 19.98 -21.58 -2.03
C THR A 591 20.97 -22.42 -2.83
N TYR A 592 20.99 -22.26 -4.14
CA TYR A 592 21.91 -22.99 -5.01
C TYR A 592 23.37 -22.59 -4.77
N ARG A 593 23.64 -21.30 -4.69
CA ARG A 593 24.99 -20.77 -4.41
C ARG A 593 25.58 -21.31 -3.11
N THR A 594 24.74 -21.42 -2.09
CA THR A 594 25.15 -21.97 -0.78
C THR A 594 25.57 -23.44 -0.92
N VAL A 595 24.78 -24.28 -1.57
CA VAL A 595 25.09 -25.70 -1.76
C VAL A 595 26.35 -25.87 -2.60
N ILE A 596 26.42 -25.18 -3.72
CA ILE A 596 27.55 -25.20 -4.64
C ILE A 596 28.86 -24.79 -3.95
N HIS A 597 28.83 -23.68 -3.21
CA HIS A 597 30.01 -23.18 -2.51
C HIS A 597 30.54 -24.24 -1.52
N ARG A 598 29.66 -24.90 -0.77
CA ARG A 598 30.07 -25.92 0.20
C ARG A 598 30.56 -27.23 -0.46
N TYR A 599 29.97 -27.64 -1.57
CA TYR A 599 30.48 -28.78 -2.34
C TYR A 599 31.89 -28.50 -2.90
N CYS A 600 32.09 -27.28 -3.41
CA CYS A 600 33.41 -26.85 -3.90
C CYS A 600 34.46 -26.78 -2.80
N GLU A 601 34.13 -26.24 -1.62
CA GLU A 601 35.05 -26.20 -0.47
C GLU A 601 35.51 -27.61 -0.01
N LYS A 602 34.60 -28.59 -0.08
CA LYS A 602 34.93 -29.98 0.31
C LYS A 602 35.50 -30.83 -0.82
N GLY A 603 35.68 -30.26 -2.00
CA GLY A 603 36.25 -30.96 -3.17
C GLY A 603 35.38 -32.08 -3.76
N LYS A 604 34.10 -32.18 -3.37
CA LYS A 604 33.15 -33.20 -3.84
C LYS A 604 32.48 -32.80 -5.15
N VAL A 605 33.26 -32.80 -6.24
CA VAL A 605 32.83 -32.26 -7.52
C VAL A 605 31.87 -33.16 -8.28
N GLU A 606 32.00 -34.47 -8.15
CA GLU A 606 31.10 -35.43 -8.84
C GLU A 606 29.66 -35.30 -8.35
N GLU A 607 29.43 -35.23 -7.05
CA GLU A 607 28.11 -35.03 -6.45
C GLU A 607 27.51 -33.65 -6.86
N LEU A 608 28.38 -32.63 -7.01
CA LEU A 608 27.97 -31.33 -7.51
C LEU A 608 27.52 -31.40 -8.97
N LEU A 609 28.25 -32.12 -9.83
CA LEU A 609 27.89 -32.24 -11.23
C LEU A 609 26.56 -33.00 -11.42
N ASP A 610 26.29 -34.05 -10.60
CA ASP A 610 25.01 -34.76 -10.62
C ASP A 610 23.83 -33.83 -10.21
N LEU A 611 24.06 -32.97 -9.22
CA LEU A 611 23.06 -31.96 -8.85
C LEU A 611 22.82 -30.96 -9.99
N MET A 612 23.89 -30.51 -10.65
CA MET A 612 23.81 -29.58 -11.76
C MET A 612 23.11 -30.20 -12.99
N ASP A 613 23.33 -31.48 -13.26
CA ASP A 613 22.63 -32.17 -14.37
C ASP A 613 21.12 -32.26 -14.14
N LYS A 614 20.69 -32.46 -12.88
CA LYS A 614 19.27 -32.44 -12.51
C LYS A 614 18.64 -31.03 -12.61
N MET A 615 19.44 -29.99 -12.38
CA MET A 615 19.02 -28.60 -12.57
C MET A 615 18.93 -28.23 -14.05
N LEU A 616 19.87 -28.65 -14.88
CA LEU A 616 19.84 -28.45 -16.34
C LEU A 616 18.57 -29.01 -17.00
N ALA A 617 18.12 -30.17 -16.54
CA ALA A 617 16.89 -30.79 -17.03
C ALA A 617 15.63 -29.93 -16.78
N ARG A 618 15.68 -28.97 -15.87
CA ARG A 618 14.57 -28.08 -15.52
C ARG A 618 14.70 -26.64 -16.04
N GLN A 619 15.67 -26.34 -16.89
CA GLN A 619 15.93 -25.01 -17.52
C GLN A 619 16.17 -23.83 -16.57
N GLU A 620 16.67 -24.05 -15.37
CA GLU A 620 16.81 -22.99 -14.37
C GLU A 620 18.25 -22.42 -14.25
N LEU A 621 18.33 -21.09 -14.32
CA LEU A 621 19.38 -20.16 -13.83
C LEU A 621 20.80 -20.26 -14.42
N LYS A 622 21.04 -19.49 -15.50
CA LYS A 622 22.37 -19.25 -16.11
C LYS A 622 23.44 -18.74 -15.13
N SER A 623 23.10 -17.82 -14.23
CA SER A 623 24.04 -17.21 -13.28
C SER A 623 24.64 -18.24 -12.32
N VAL A 624 23.94 -19.34 -12.06
CA VAL A 624 24.45 -20.43 -11.19
C VAL A 624 25.57 -21.19 -11.89
N TYR A 625 25.41 -21.51 -13.17
CA TYR A 625 26.42 -22.22 -13.95
C TYR A 625 27.71 -21.42 -14.08
N ASN A 626 27.61 -20.11 -14.31
CA ASN A 626 28.76 -19.22 -14.37
C ASN A 626 29.57 -19.25 -13.09
N GLN A 627 28.91 -19.17 -11.92
CA GLN A 627 29.55 -19.25 -10.62
C GLN A 627 30.19 -20.61 -10.35
N VAL A 628 29.55 -21.72 -10.79
CA VAL A 628 30.14 -23.05 -10.64
C VAL A 628 31.40 -23.18 -11.47
N ILE A 629 31.35 -22.78 -12.73
CA ILE A 629 32.50 -22.83 -13.65
C ILE A 629 33.63 -21.95 -13.10
N GLU A 630 33.35 -20.74 -12.64
CA GLU A 630 34.34 -19.86 -12.02
C GLU A 630 35.00 -20.51 -10.79
N LYS A 631 34.20 -21.13 -9.90
CA LYS A 631 34.71 -21.83 -8.70
C LYS A 631 35.51 -23.08 -9.05
N LEU A 632 35.06 -23.89 -10.03
CA LEU A 632 35.83 -25.04 -10.49
C LEU A 632 37.16 -24.64 -11.11
N CYS A 633 37.18 -23.53 -11.86
CA CYS A 633 38.40 -22.94 -12.38
C CYS A 633 39.35 -22.50 -11.27
N ALA A 634 38.85 -21.81 -10.22
CA ALA A 634 39.60 -21.38 -9.06
C ALA A 634 40.23 -22.58 -8.29
N LEU A 635 39.47 -23.68 -8.15
CA LEU A 635 39.94 -24.93 -7.51
C LEU A 635 40.86 -25.77 -8.40
N GLY A 636 41.10 -25.36 -9.61
CA GLY A 636 41.99 -26.07 -10.55
C GLY A 636 41.38 -27.24 -11.30
N LYS A 637 40.08 -27.48 -11.16
CA LYS A 637 39.35 -28.57 -11.83
C LYS A 637 38.79 -28.14 -13.17
N ILE A 638 39.70 -27.75 -14.09
CA ILE A 638 39.31 -27.11 -15.35
C ILE A 638 38.66 -28.08 -16.34
N ASN A 639 39.04 -29.36 -16.33
CA ASN A 639 38.45 -30.38 -17.19
C ASN A 639 36.95 -30.58 -16.86
N GLU A 640 36.60 -30.61 -15.59
CA GLU A 640 35.21 -30.70 -15.13
C GLU A 640 34.44 -29.44 -15.48
N ALA A 641 35.06 -28.25 -15.31
CA ALA A 641 34.47 -26.98 -15.74
C ALA A 641 34.19 -26.94 -17.25
N TYR A 642 35.10 -27.47 -18.06
CA TYR A 642 34.92 -27.58 -19.53
C TYR A 642 33.81 -28.56 -19.89
N SER A 643 33.75 -29.73 -19.24
CA SER A 643 32.66 -30.70 -19.41
C SER A 643 31.29 -30.05 -19.09
N LEU A 644 31.18 -29.33 -17.99
CA LEU A 644 29.96 -28.61 -17.61
C LEU A 644 29.60 -27.53 -18.64
N LEU A 645 30.56 -26.73 -19.10
CA LEU A 645 30.33 -25.74 -20.15
C LEU A 645 29.79 -26.38 -21.43
N SER A 646 30.37 -27.51 -21.87
CA SER A 646 29.92 -28.21 -23.09
C SER A 646 28.49 -28.71 -22.98
N LYS A 647 28.07 -29.17 -21.79
CA LYS A 647 26.67 -29.56 -21.48
C LYS A 647 25.74 -28.35 -21.49
N VAL A 648 26.10 -27.26 -20.77
CA VAL A 648 25.29 -26.02 -20.71
C VAL A 648 25.11 -25.44 -22.13
N LEU A 649 26.16 -25.40 -22.92
CA LEU A 649 26.08 -24.91 -24.30
C LEU A 649 25.19 -25.78 -25.20
N ARG A 650 25.01 -27.08 -24.94
CA ARG A 650 24.12 -27.96 -25.68
C ARG A 650 22.64 -27.77 -25.32
N THR A 651 22.35 -27.52 -24.04
CA THR A 651 20.99 -27.56 -23.50
C THR A 651 20.35 -26.19 -23.31
N ALA A 652 21.14 -25.12 -23.10
CA ALA A 652 20.61 -23.78 -22.80
C ALA A 652 20.12 -23.06 -24.06
N SER A 653 18.88 -22.55 -24.03
CA SER A 653 18.26 -21.79 -25.12
C SER A 653 18.85 -20.39 -25.30
N GLN A 654 19.46 -19.83 -24.27
CA GLN A 654 20.14 -18.52 -24.29
C GLN A 654 21.64 -18.69 -24.08
N ARG A 655 22.44 -18.13 -24.98
CA ARG A 655 23.89 -18.29 -25.07
C ARG A 655 24.59 -17.17 -24.29
N ASP A 656 25.49 -17.50 -23.34
CA ASP A 656 26.23 -16.56 -22.55
C ASP A 656 27.71 -16.56 -22.89
N ALA A 657 28.22 -15.44 -23.39
CA ALA A 657 29.62 -15.27 -23.75
C ALA A 657 30.52 -15.18 -22.48
N GLN A 658 30.00 -14.67 -21.38
CA GLN A 658 30.78 -14.40 -20.15
C GLN A 658 31.36 -15.70 -19.55
N THR A 659 30.57 -16.77 -19.48
CA THR A 659 31.03 -18.08 -19.01
C THR A 659 32.20 -18.64 -19.83
N CYS A 660 32.09 -18.49 -21.15
CA CYS A 660 33.15 -18.91 -22.05
C CYS A 660 34.43 -18.08 -21.85
N HIS A 661 34.31 -16.76 -21.61
CA HIS A 661 35.45 -15.89 -21.35
C HIS A 661 36.16 -16.26 -20.03
N ILE A 662 35.41 -16.53 -18.95
CA ILE A 662 35.98 -16.97 -17.66
C ILE A 662 36.81 -18.26 -17.85
N LEU A 663 36.28 -19.21 -18.61
CA LEU A 663 36.96 -20.48 -18.87
C LEU A 663 38.21 -20.30 -19.77
N MET A 664 38.13 -19.46 -20.80
CA MET A 664 39.24 -19.12 -21.68
C MET A 664 40.38 -18.47 -20.89
N GLU A 665 40.07 -17.51 -19.99
CA GLU A 665 41.02 -16.86 -19.15
C GLU A 665 41.67 -17.82 -18.14
N SER A 666 40.90 -18.74 -17.57
CA SER A 666 41.41 -19.77 -16.67
C SER A 666 42.36 -20.74 -17.35
N PHE A 667 42.09 -21.13 -18.59
CA PHE A 667 43.00 -21.92 -19.40
C PHE A 667 44.31 -21.17 -19.74
N LEU A 668 44.21 -19.89 -20.12
CA LEU A 668 45.38 -19.03 -20.38
C LEU A 668 46.30 -18.90 -19.19
N ASN A 669 45.72 -18.64 -18.01
CA ASN A 669 46.51 -18.47 -16.76
C ASN A 669 47.28 -19.73 -16.36
N ARG A 670 46.91 -20.89 -16.92
CA ARG A 670 47.63 -22.16 -16.73
C ARG A 670 48.50 -22.59 -17.94
N GLY A 671 48.64 -21.75 -18.93
CA GLY A 671 49.42 -22.02 -20.10
C GLY A 671 48.77 -23.01 -21.11
N LEU A 672 47.49 -23.33 -20.93
CA LEU A 672 46.73 -24.28 -21.80
C LEU A 672 46.07 -23.52 -22.96
N ALA A 673 46.88 -22.90 -23.83
CA ALA A 673 46.42 -22.04 -24.93
C ALA A 673 45.56 -22.77 -25.96
N ILE A 674 45.79 -24.05 -26.25
CA ILE A 674 45.03 -24.86 -27.17
C ILE A 674 43.55 -25.07 -26.68
N GLN A 675 43.38 -25.35 -25.40
CA GLN A 675 42.05 -25.52 -24.83
C GLN A 675 41.25 -24.19 -24.88
N SER A 676 41.93 -23.06 -24.58
CA SER A 676 41.32 -21.73 -24.71
C SER A 676 40.90 -21.45 -26.19
N TYR A 677 41.75 -21.83 -27.15
CA TYR A 677 41.43 -21.75 -28.59
C TYR A 677 40.18 -22.58 -28.94
N ASN A 678 40.08 -23.82 -28.43
CA ASN A 678 38.93 -24.67 -28.66
C ASN A 678 37.61 -24.08 -28.13
N VAL A 679 37.65 -23.44 -26.95
CA VAL A 679 36.48 -22.73 -26.39
C VAL A 679 36.07 -21.56 -27.30
N ALA A 680 37.04 -20.75 -27.76
CA ALA A 680 36.77 -19.66 -28.70
C ALA A 680 36.16 -20.17 -30.05
N CYS A 681 36.64 -21.29 -30.56
CA CYS A 681 36.07 -21.91 -31.74
C CYS A 681 34.63 -22.37 -31.52
N GLN A 682 34.32 -22.98 -30.39
CA GLN A 682 32.93 -23.35 -30.00
C GLN A 682 32.01 -22.12 -29.88
N MET A 683 32.54 -20.98 -29.38
CA MET A 683 31.78 -19.73 -29.37
C MET A 683 31.42 -19.30 -30.79
N PHE A 684 32.39 -19.27 -31.70
CA PHE A 684 32.13 -18.91 -33.10
C PHE A 684 31.13 -19.84 -33.79
N GLN A 685 31.22 -21.15 -33.58
CA GLN A 685 30.26 -22.12 -34.13
C GLN A 685 28.82 -21.86 -33.69
N ARG A 686 28.64 -21.15 -32.56
CA ARG A 686 27.32 -20.89 -31.95
C ARG A 686 26.89 -19.44 -32.09
N ASN A 687 27.55 -18.66 -32.94
CA ASN A 687 27.30 -17.23 -33.15
C ASN A 687 27.46 -16.38 -31.86
N LEU A 688 28.35 -16.79 -30.98
CA LEU A 688 28.84 -15.97 -29.87
C LEU A 688 30.14 -15.30 -30.30
N ILE A 689 30.28 -14.01 -29.99
CA ILE A 689 31.49 -13.26 -30.33
C ILE A 689 32.42 -13.28 -29.09
N PRO A 690 33.61 -13.89 -29.17
CA PRO A 690 34.58 -13.84 -28.09
C PRO A 690 35.18 -12.42 -27.93
N ASP A 691 35.75 -12.12 -26.76
CA ASP A 691 36.46 -10.85 -26.55
C ASP A 691 37.77 -10.85 -27.35
N ILE A 692 37.91 -9.80 -28.15
CA ILE A 692 39.09 -9.59 -29.04
C ILE A 692 40.39 -9.54 -28.25
N LYS A 693 40.40 -8.87 -27.10
CA LYS A 693 41.59 -8.74 -26.22
C LYS A 693 42.02 -10.12 -25.71
N LEU A 694 41.05 -10.95 -25.34
CA LEU A 694 41.32 -12.29 -24.85
C LEU A 694 41.81 -13.19 -25.98
N CYS A 695 41.22 -13.09 -27.17
CA CYS A 695 41.65 -13.85 -28.37
C CYS A 695 43.09 -13.46 -28.80
N ARG A 696 43.48 -12.19 -28.74
CA ARG A 696 44.87 -11.77 -29.00
C ARG A 696 45.86 -12.38 -27.99
N LYS A 697 45.49 -12.48 -26.72
CA LYS A 697 46.27 -13.17 -25.69
C LYS A 697 46.42 -14.67 -25.99
N VAL A 698 45.32 -15.31 -26.44
CA VAL A 698 45.36 -16.75 -26.85
C VAL A 698 46.31 -16.93 -28.02
N ASP A 699 46.21 -16.12 -29.07
CA ASP A 699 47.06 -16.21 -30.25
C ASP A 699 48.53 -15.93 -29.94
N SER A 700 48.83 -14.96 -29.09
CA SER A 700 50.23 -14.68 -28.64
C SER A 700 50.84 -15.86 -27.88
N GLN A 701 50.09 -16.50 -26.99
CA GLN A 701 50.55 -17.72 -26.31
C GLN A 701 50.71 -18.92 -27.24
N LEU A 702 49.79 -19.11 -28.18
CA LEU A 702 49.90 -20.16 -29.19
C LEU A 702 51.15 -19.97 -30.10
N THR A 703 51.46 -18.72 -30.43
CA THR A 703 52.69 -18.38 -31.20
C THR A 703 53.95 -18.71 -30.39
N LEU A 704 53.99 -18.37 -29.11
CA LEU A 704 55.09 -18.71 -28.20
C LEU A 704 55.26 -20.24 -28.05
N GLN A 705 54.17 -20.99 -28.07
CA GLN A 705 54.17 -22.46 -28.00
C GLN A 705 54.37 -23.16 -29.36
N LYS A 706 54.62 -22.40 -30.43
CA LYS A 706 54.78 -22.91 -31.83
C LYS A 706 53.66 -23.82 -32.29
N GLN A 707 52.42 -23.50 -31.89
CA GLN A 707 51.26 -24.31 -32.24
C GLN A 707 50.69 -23.94 -33.61
N PRO A 708 50.19 -24.93 -34.40
CA PRO A 708 49.65 -24.69 -35.75
C PRO A 708 48.33 -23.92 -35.78
N ALA A 709 47.78 -23.63 -34.61
CA ALA A 709 46.55 -22.86 -34.43
C ALA A 709 46.82 -21.34 -34.25
N ALA A 710 48.06 -20.90 -34.17
CA ALA A 710 48.45 -19.49 -34.01
C ALA A 710 47.89 -18.63 -35.16
N GLY A 711 47.31 -17.48 -34.85
CA GLY A 711 46.75 -16.51 -35.79
C GLY A 711 45.37 -16.87 -36.34
N LYS A 712 44.90 -18.11 -36.21
CA LYS A 712 43.62 -18.56 -36.79
C LYS A 712 42.36 -17.93 -36.16
N LEU A 713 42.44 -17.46 -34.89
CA LEU A 713 41.34 -16.75 -34.27
C LEU A 713 41.15 -15.36 -34.84
N ILE A 714 42.22 -14.63 -35.07
CA ILE A 714 42.18 -13.30 -35.68
C ILE A 714 41.62 -13.35 -37.10
N VAL A 715 42.06 -14.36 -37.89
CA VAL A 715 41.56 -14.61 -39.24
C VAL A 715 40.03 -14.82 -39.22
N LYS A 716 39.49 -15.57 -38.26
CA LYS A 716 38.03 -15.78 -38.12
C LYS A 716 37.26 -14.50 -37.77
N PHE A 717 37.89 -13.53 -37.06
CA PHE A 717 37.30 -12.22 -36.86
C PHE A 717 37.27 -11.40 -38.14
N LEU A 718 38.31 -11.46 -38.96
CA LEU A 718 38.36 -10.80 -40.25
C LEU A 718 37.34 -11.38 -41.24
N GLU A 719 37.25 -12.71 -41.37
CA GLU A 719 36.28 -13.38 -42.20
C GLU A 719 34.81 -13.04 -41.86
N ARG A 720 34.54 -12.67 -40.63
CA ARG A 720 33.19 -12.28 -40.19
C ARG A 720 32.94 -10.75 -40.24
N GLY A 721 33.87 -9.96 -40.73
CA GLY A 721 33.76 -8.51 -40.82
C GLY A 721 33.70 -7.80 -39.44
N LEU A 722 34.19 -8.45 -38.37
CA LEU A 722 34.17 -7.94 -37.00
C LEU A 722 35.46 -7.11 -36.69
N LEU A 723 36.45 -7.17 -37.54
CA LEU A 723 37.65 -6.31 -37.54
C LEU A 723 37.79 -5.70 -38.94
N LYS A 724 38.02 -4.38 -39.03
CA LYS A 724 38.52 -3.74 -40.23
C LYS A 724 39.99 -4.16 -40.40
N GLN A 725 40.40 -4.51 -41.58
CA GLN A 725 41.79 -4.64 -41.92
C GLN A 725 42.40 -3.23 -41.72
N GLU A 726 43.19 -3.07 -40.68
CA GLU A 726 44.13 -1.96 -40.63
C GLU A 726 45.26 -2.27 -41.63
N GLU A 727 45.39 -1.41 -42.64
CA GLU A 727 46.51 -1.37 -43.57
C GLU A 727 47.86 -1.25 -42.87
#